data_aa341d6c60bc90c84b8ffc77b43f8e40
#
_entry.id   aa341d6c60bc90c84b8ffc77b43f8e40
#
_cell.length_a   1.000
_cell.length_b   1.000
_cell.length_c   1.000
_cell.angle_alpha   90.00
_cell.angle_beta   90.00
_cell.angle_gamma   90.00
#
_symmetry.space_group_name_H-M   'P 1'
#
loop_
_entity.id
_entity.type
_entity.pdbx_description
1 polymer ?
#
loop_
_entity_poly.entity_id
_entity_poly.type
_entity_poly.pdbx_seq_one_letter_code
_entity_poly.pdbx_strand_id
1 'polypeptide(L)'
;MSAAPSFLPAARLDALLDALRADGRRVIGPTVEDGAIRMLEIDAAAALPFGWTVDSRPGSVRLERRPPTDPGARRAFDTGPAWSGIKPWTFPSRVGALHLERAEDGALSVAVEASPGIPTAVIGARACDLAALAIHDRVLAGGPAVDLDYAARRADLFVVAVECALATSTCFCTSMGTGPAVTSGADIVLAELDGGFVARAGSPAGERILERLELAPAATERVTRAQDQVAEVAASMPRQVELDGLHDRLLATLDHPRWQSIAERCLACGNCTLVCPTCFCTGTTVGSDLDGTESTTVRSWDSCFTAGFAQVAGGGSFRPNHADRYRQWLTHKFATWWDQFGSAGCVGCGRCIAWCPVGIDIREELAAIAGPGPAAPLAMPGTRILAMAPPAAAASIRTEYVTVTLAEVRPETADTATLRLATDDPALLAARPGQFVMVAVPAFAIPPISISRIRPDGLELTIRAAGPATSFLTRLRPGATLAVRGPLGRPWPIHDAVGRDVAIIAGGIGLAPLRGVIDNVLAAPERFRSIRIYLGARTPNDRLFVPEMDALAAAGVDIRATVDRAGPSWLGRVGVITELFRNARPTGANVTAFICGPERMMTAVADRLADLAVPPEHTWLTLERRMECGVGLCGHCQLGGRFVCKDGPVFSVAELGADLRREGL
;
A
#
# COMPACT_ATOMS: atom_id res chain seq x y z
N MET A 1 -4.76 26.06 -28.01
CA MET A 1 -4.10 27.34 -27.60
C MET A 1 -4.75 27.71 -26.27
N SER A 2 -3.97 27.86 -25.18
CA SER A 2 -4.54 28.29 -23.89
C SER A 2 -5.10 29.71 -24.04
N ALA A 3 -6.35 29.94 -23.58
CA ALA A 3 -6.93 31.26 -23.53
C ALA A 3 -6.02 32.22 -22.73
N ALA A 4 -6.00 33.51 -23.11
CA ALA A 4 -5.20 34.50 -22.39
C ALA A 4 -5.68 34.61 -20.94
N PRO A 5 -4.76 34.80 -19.96
CA PRO A 5 -5.14 34.96 -18.56
C PRO A 5 -6.13 36.12 -18.37
N SER A 6 -7.11 35.92 -17.49
CA SER A 6 -8.13 36.92 -17.13
C SER A 6 -7.86 37.45 -15.71
N PHE A 7 -8.44 38.60 -15.38
CA PHE A 7 -8.38 39.14 -14.03
C PHE A 7 -9.73 39.01 -13.32
N LEU A 8 -9.74 38.27 -12.21
CA LEU A 8 -10.88 38.10 -11.32
C LEU A 8 -10.72 39.07 -10.12
N PRO A 9 -11.49 40.15 -10.03
CA PRO A 9 -11.49 41.03 -8.86
C PRO A 9 -11.85 40.25 -7.58
N ALA A 10 -11.25 40.58 -6.45
CA ALA A 10 -11.51 39.91 -5.17
C ALA A 10 -13.01 39.96 -4.79
N ALA A 11 -13.70 41.07 -5.08
CA ALA A 11 -15.14 41.22 -4.85
C ALA A 11 -16.02 40.31 -5.70
N ARG A 12 -15.47 39.67 -6.73
CA ARG A 12 -16.18 38.71 -7.60
C ARG A 12 -15.84 37.24 -7.31
N LEU A 13 -15.13 36.96 -6.22
CA LEU A 13 -14.78 35.60 -5.85
C LEU A 13 -16.01 34.73 -5.57
N ASP A 14 -17.07 35.32 -4.96
CA ASP A 14 -18.35 34.62 -4.77
C ASP A 14 -19.00 34.23 -6.11
N ALA A 15 -18.84 35.02 -7.16
CA ALA A 15 -19.37 34.68 -8.50
C ALA A 15 -18.67 33.41 -9.06
N LEU A 16 -17.38 33.18 -8.77
CA LEU A 16 -16.70 31.93 -9.11
C LEU A 16 -17.27 30.74 -8.31
N LEU A 17 -17.51 30.91 -7.01
CA LEU A 17 -18.10 29.85 -6.17
C LEU A 17 -19.52 29.51 -6.63
N ASP A 18 -20.33 30.54 -6.99
CA ASP A 18 -21.67 30.35 -7.51
C ASP A 18 -21.69 29.65 -8.87
N ALA A 19 -20.75 29.98 -9.77
CA ALA A 19 -20.60 29.29 -11.04
C ALA A 19 -20.26 27.80 -10.87
N LEU A 20 -19.45 27.46 -9.88
CA LEU A 20 -19.11 26.06 -9.54
C LEU A 20 -20.32 25.30 -8.95
N ARG A 21 -21.13 25.98 -8.10
CA ARG A 21 -22.36 25.37 -7.56
C ARG A 21 -23.45 25.21 -8.65
N ALA A 22 -23.56 26.19 -9.55
CA ALA A 22 -24.47 26.09 -10.68
C ALA A 22 -24.08 24.93 -11.64
N ASP A 23 -22.82 24.49 -11.62
CA ASP A 23 -22.33 23.30 -12.32
C ASP A 23 -22.61 21.98 -11.53
N GLY A 24 -23.43 22.04 -10.46
CA GLY A 24 -23.86 20.93 -9.64
C GLY A 24 -22.82 20.45 -8.62
N ARG A 25 -21.83 21.26 -8.27
CA ARG A 25 -20.72 20.88 -7.38
C ARG A 25 -20.88 21.50 -6.00
N ARG A 26 -20.63 20.72 -4.95
CA ARG A 26 -20.29 21.31 -3.64
C ARG A 26 -18.91 21.95 -3.72
N VAL A 27 -18.69 23.01 -2.97
CA VAL A 27 -17.42 23.74 -3.00
C VAL A 27 -16.67 23.57 -1.69
N ILE A 28 -15.44 23.11 -1.78
CA ILE A 28 -14.52 22.90 -0.66
C ILE A 28 -13.42 23.95 -0.73
N GLY A 29 -13.16 24.63 0.39
CA GLY A 29 -12.12 25.65 0.48
C GLY A 29 -11.38 25.64 1.82
N PRO A 30 -10.22 26.33 1.89
CA PRO A 30 -9.51 26.49 3.16
C PRO A 30 -10.30 27.41 4.09
N THR A 31 -10.48 26.98 5.33
CA THR A 31 -11.14 27.73 6.41
C THR A 31 -10.31 27.66 7.68
N VAL A 32 -10.53 28.56 8.61
CA VAL A 32 -9.93 28.52 9.95
C VAL A 32 -10.86 27.75 10.87
N GLU A 33 -10.42 26.59 11.32
CA GLU A 33 -11.16 25.76 12.27
C GLU A 33 -10.17 25.12 13.27
N ASP A 34 -10.51 25.14 14.56
CA ASP A 34 -9.72 24.56 15.65
C ASP A 34 -8.23 24.98 15.65
N GLY A 35 -7.96 26.24 15.31
CA GLY A 35 -6.59 26.78 15.28
C GLY A 35 -5.73 26.27 14.11
N ALA A 36 -6.36 25.73 13.06
CA ALA A 36 -5.68 25.24 11.86
C ALA A 36 -6.39 25.69 10.59
N ILE A 37 -5.68 25.70 9.46
CA ILE A 37 -6.30 25.80 8.13
C ILE A 37 -6.75 24.39 7.72
N ARG A 38 -8.07 24.25 7.52
CA ARG A 38 -8.69 22.98 7.09
C ARG A 38 -9.42 23.18 5.77
N MET A 39 -9.51 22.12 4.98
CA MET A 39 -10.30 22.11 3.74
C MET A 39 -11.71 21.65 4.09
N LEU A 40 -12.68 22.56 4.11
CA LEU A 40 -14.07 22.29 4.49
C LEU A 40 -15.03 22.80 3.42
N GLU A 41 -16.28 22.36 3.47
CA GLU A 41 -17.34 22.86 2.62
C GLU A 41 -17.62 24.33 2.96
N ILE A 42 -17.72 25.17 1.93
CA ILE A 42 -17.92 26.61 2.08
C ILE A 42 -19.08 27.08 1.22
N ASP A 43 -19.88 27.98 1.79
CA ASP A 43 -21.03 28.60 1.10
C ASP A 43 -20.72 29.97 0.49
N ALA A 44 -19.69 30.65 0.96
CA ALA A 44 -19.30 31.96 0.48
C ALA A 44 -17.80 32.19 0.61
N ALA A 45 -17.26 33.12 -0.17
CA ALA A 45 -15.86 33.53 -0.11
C ALA A 45 -15.45 34.07 1.27
N ALA A 46 -16.39 34.58 2.06
CA ALA A 46 -16.15 35.07 3.42
C ALA A 46 -15.68 33.98 4.40
N ALA A 47 -15.92 32.69 4.09
CA ALA A 47 -15.41 31.55 4.86
C ALA A 47 -13.91 31.30 4.66
N LEU A 48 -13.32 31.84 3.58
CA LEU A 48 -11.88 31.73 3.32
C LEU A 48 -11.06 32.51 4.34
N PRO A 49 -9.79 32.11 4.60
CA PRO A 49 -8.97 32.67 5.69
C PRO A 49 -8.38 34.06 5.36
N PHE A 50 -9.21 35.01 4.98
CA PHE A 50 -8.75 36.38 4.70
C PHE A 50 -8.02 37.01 5.89
N GLY A 51 -6.80 37.49 5.63
CA GLY A 51 -5.98 38.15 6.62
C GLY A 51 -5.32 37.23 7.62
N TRP A 52 -5.37 35.93 7.41
CA TRP A 52 -4.63 34.96 8.20
C TRP A 52 -3.30 34.59 7.53
N THR A 53 -2.28 34.33 8.34
CA THR A 53 -1.01 33.75 7.92
C THR A 53 -0.64 32.62 8.86
N VAL A 54 0.36 31.82 8.49
CA VAL A 54 0.80 30.63 9.24
C VAL A 54 2.30 30.73 9.51
N ASP A 55 2.70 30.76 10.78
CA ASP A 55 4.06 30.42 11.20
C ASP A 55 4.11 28.91 11.49
N SER A 56 4.93 28.19 10.72
CA SER A 56 5.05 26.76 10.84
C SER A 56 6.52 26.37 10.98
N ARG A 57 6.82 25.65 12.07
CA ARG A 57 8.16 25.16 12.45
C ARG A 57 8.06 23.68 12.80
N PRO A 58 9.18 22.94 12.88
CA PRO A 58 9.12 21.56 13.37
C PRO A 58 8.37 21.46 14.70
N GLY A 59 7.27 20.71 14.72
CA GLY A 59 6.41 20.51 15.89
C GLY A 59 5.50 21.68 16.28
N SER A 60 5.35 22.68 15.43
CA SER A 60 4.52 23.84 15.75
C SER A 60 3.87 24.43 14.51
N VAL A 61 2.57 24.70 14.63
CA VAL A 61 1.79 25.47 13.65
C VAL A 61 1.02 26.52 14.42
N ARG A 62 1.18 27.78 14.05
CA ARG A 62 0.48 28.92 14.66
C ARG A 62 -0.18 29.74 13.57
N LEU A 63 -1.47 29.97 13.75
CA LEU A 63 -2.22 30.93 12.95
C LEU A 63 -2.07 32.33 13.55
N GLU A 64 -1.74 33.28 12.72
CA GLU A 64 -1.62 34.68 13.11
C GLU A 64 -2.51 35.53 12.21
N ARG A 65 -3.18 36.51 12.81
CA ARG A 65 -3.98 37.44 12.05
C ARG A 65 -3.15 38.67 11.71
N ARG A 66 -3.08 39.03 10.44
CA ARG A 66 -2.37 40.20 9.98
C ARG A 66 -3.08 41.47 10.45
N PRO A 67 -2.34 42.51 10.89
CA PRO A 67 -2.95 43.78 11.20
C PRO A 67 -3.62 44.39 9.96
N PRO A 68 -4.72 45.14 10.11
CA PRO A 68 -5.46 45.71 8.97
C PRO A 68 -4.63 46.62 8.06
N THR A 69 -3.51 47.12 8.54
CA THR A 69 -2.55 47.96 7.79
C THR A 69 -1.61 47.14 6.90
N ASP A 70 -1.53 45.80 7.09
CA ASP A 70 -0.75 44.91 6.25
C ASP A 70 -1.46 44.70 4.92
N PRO A 71 -0.81 44.88 3.77
CA PRO A 71 -1.42 44.58 2.45
C PRO A 71 -1.95 43.15 2.36
N GLY A 72 -1.31 42.18 3.02
CA GLY A 72 -1.74 40.78 3.09
C GLY A 72 -3.02 40.56 3.90
N ALA A 73 -3.51 41.54 4.67
CA ALA A 73 -4.75 41.43 5.43
C ALA A 73 -6.00 41.25 4.55
N ARG A 74 -5.88 41.50 3.26
CA ARG A 74 -6.97 41.34 2.25
C ARG A 74 -6.80 40.08 1.41
N ARG A 75 -5.77 39.24 1.65
CA ARG A 75 -5.51 38.02 0.91
C ARG A 75 -6.14 36.83 1.60
N ALA A 76 -6.74 35.95 0.79
CA ALA A 76 -7.39 34.72 1.25
C ALA A 76 -6.43 33.52 1.30
N PHE A 77 -5.40 33.51 0.45
CA PHE A 77 -4.54 32.36 0.27
C PHE A 77 -3.07 32.61 0.68
N ASP A 78 -2.81 33.66 1.45
CA ASP A 78 -1.49 33.97 2.00
C ASP A 78 -1.20 33.13 3.27
N THR A 79 -1.53 31.85 3.19
CA THR A 79 -1.34 30.85 4.25
C THR A 79 -0.48 29.69 3.73
N GLY A 80 0.10 28.92 4.68
CA GLY A 80 0.75 27.66 4.37
C GLY A 80 -0.22 26.58 3.88
N PRO A 81 0.27 25.37 3.59
CA PRO A 81 -0.57 24.24 3.18
C PRO A 81 -1.60 23.90 4.28
N ALA A 82 -2.86 23.66 3.90
CA ALA A 82 -3.89 23.17 4.81
C ALA A 82 -3.50 21.83 5.45
N TRP A 83 -4.02 21.52 6.65
CA TRP A 83 -3.65 20.39 7.50
C TRP A 83 -3.51 19.05 6.76
N SER A 84 -4.51 18.63 5.99
CA SER A 84 -4.49 17.36 5.24
C SER A 84 -4.62 17.55 3.72
N GLY A 85 -4.66 18.81 3.23
CA GLY A 85 -4.90 19.13 1.84
C GLY A 85 -6.22 18.60 1.31
N ILE A 86 -6.25 18.18 0.04
CA ILE A 86 -7.44 17.68 -0.63
C ILE A 86 -7.67 16.17 -0.43
N LYS A 87 -6.73 15.45 0.19
CA LYS A 87 -6.80 14.00 0.38
C LYS A 87 -8.11 13.50 1.00
N PRO A 88 -8.69 14.11 2.06
CA PRO A 88 -9.92 13.62 2.67
C PRO A 88 -11.12 13.57 1.72
N TRP A 89 -11.10 14.37 0.66
CA TRP A 89 -12.19 14.52 -0.32
C TRP A 89 -12.10 13.52 -1.47
N THR A 90 -10.90 13.05 -1.79
CA THR A 90 -10.65 12.04 -2.83
C THR A 90 -10.44 10.66 -2.24
N PHE A 91 -9.86 10.58 -1.04
CA PHE A 91 -9.56 9.35 -0.32
C PHE A 91 -10.00 9.52 1.14
N PRO A 92 -11.30 9.32 1.45
CA PRO A 92 -11.85 9.55 2.78
C PRO A 92 -11.21 8.69 3.86
N SER A 93 -11.18 9.22 5.08
CA SER A 93 -10.60 8.53 6.23
C SER A 93 -11.36 7.26 6.65
N ARG A 94 -12.62 7.12 6.22
CA ARG A 94 -13.47 5.97 6.51
C ARG A 94 -14.47 5.75 5.37
N VAL A 95 -14.56 4.52 4.89
CA VAL A 95 -15.47 4.11 3.80
C VAL A 95 -15.98 2.71 4.08
N GLY A 96 -17.26 2.43 3.85
CA GLY A 96 -17.79 1.07 3.74
C GLY A 96 -17.09 0.35 2.59
N ALA A 97 -16.65 -0.87 2.78
CA ALA A 97 -15.90 -1.61 1.77
C ALA A 97 -16.63 -2.86 1.30
N LEU A 98 -17.24 -3.59 2.21
CA LEU A 98 -17.90 -4.85 1.92
C LEU A 98 -19.08 -5.04 2.86
N HIS A 99 -20.23 -5.37 2.31
CA HIS A 99 -21.41 -5.81 3.04
C HIS A 99 -21.64 -7.29 2.78
N LEU A 100 -21.78 -8.07 3.86
CA LEU A 100 -22.05 -9.50 3.84
C LEU A 100 -23.38 -9.74 4.50
N GLU A 101 -24.27 -10.45 3.84
CA GLU A 101 -25.58 -10.83 4.34
C GLU A 101 -25.78 -12.34 4.18
N ARG A 102 -26.24 -12.99 5.24
CA ARG A 102 -26.57 -14.40 5.25
C ARG A 102 -28.09 -14.57 5.27
N ALA A 103 -28.63 -15.12 4.21
CA ALA A 103 -30.05 -15.47 4.12
C ALA A 103 -30.45 -16.61 5.07
N GLU A 104 -31.74 -16.78 5.33
CA GLU A 104 -32.28 -17.85 6.21
C GLU A 104 -31.90 -19.26 5.74
N ASP A 105 -31.76 -19.48 4.42
CA ASP A 105 -31.30 -20.75 3.83
C ASP A 105 -29.77 -20.96 3.95
N GLY A 106 -29.05 -20.00 4.56
CA GLY A 106 -27.60 -20.04 4.73
C GLY A 106 -26.81 -19.50 3.56
N ALA A 107 -27.45 -19.08 2.46
CA ALA A 107 -26.77 -18.46 1.34
C ALA A 107 -26.11 -17.14 1.76
N LEU A 108 -24.89 -16.89 1.29
CA LEU A 108 -24.13 -15.67 1.57
C LEU A 108 -24.18 -14.74 0.35
N SER A 109 -24.73 -13.55 0.55
CA SER A 109 -24.63 -12.46 -0.42
C SER A 109 -23.46 -11.54 -0.06
N VAL A 110 -22.80 -10.99 -1.06
CA VAL A 110 -21.65 -10.10 -0.91
C VAL A 110 -21.87 -8.90 -1.81
N ALA A 111 -21.96 -7.73 -1.22
CA ALA A 111 -22.03 -6.47 -1.93
C ALA A 111 -20.78 -5.62 -1.63
N VAL A 112 -20.17 -5.06 -2.67
CA VAL A 112 -19.14 -4.03 -2.52
C VAL A 112 -19.87 -2.70 -2.41
N GLU A 113 -19.71 -2.02 -1.29
CA GLU A 113 -20.25 -0.68 -1.12
C GLU A 113 -19.37 0.32 -1.88
N ALA A 114 -19.82 0.77 -3.04
CA ALA A 114 -19.25 1.94 -3.69
C ALA A 114 -20.07 3.17 -3.28
N SER A 115 -19.45 4.12 -2.61
CA SER A 115 -20.10 5.42 -2.38
C SER A 115 -20.09 6.19 -3.68
N PRO A 116 -21.26 6.58 -4.22
CA PRO A 116 -21.29 7.44 -5.39
C PRO A 116 -20.54 8.76 -5.08
N GLY A 117 -19.68 9.16 -5.98
CA GLY A 117 -18.98 10.43 -5.87
C GLY A 117 -20.00 11.59 -5.82
N ILE A 118 -19.83 12.51 -4.88
CA ILE A 118 -20.55 13.79 -4.93
C ILE A 118 -19.68 14.72 -5.77
N PRO A 119 -20.20 15.29 -6.88
CA PRO A 119 -19.44 16.25 -7.67
C PRO A 119 -18.88 17.35 -6.76
N THR A 120 -17.57 17.51 -6.77
CA THR A 120 -16.87 18.36 -5.79
C THR A 120 -15.93 19.31 -6.51
N ALA A 121 -15.99 20.60 -6.20
CA ALA A 121 -15.00 21.58 -6.58
C ALA A 121 -14.14 21.93 -5.36
N VAL A 122 -12.83 21.89 -5.52
CA VAL A 122 -11.87 22.30 -4.48
C VAL A 122 -11.22 23.59 -4.90
N ILE A 123 -11.33 24.65 -4.09
CA ILE A 123 -10.60 25.91 -4.27
C ILE A 123 -9.46 26.03 -3.26
N GLY A 124 -8.31 26.54 -3.71
CA GLY A 124 -7.15 26.74 -2.84
C GLY A 124 -6.19 25.54 -2.76
N ALA A 125 -6.33 24.55 -3.64
CA ALA A 125 -5.36 23.49 -3.80
C ALA A 125 -3.98 24.06 -4.19
N ARG A 126 -2.91 23.59 -3.56
CA ARG A 126 -1.53 24.02 -3.86
C ARG A 126 -0.86 23.08 -4.85
N ALA A 127 0.23 23.51 -5.47
CA ALA A 127 1.02 22.68 -6.37
C ALA A 127 1.40 21.31 -5.73
N CYS A 128 1.79 21.29 -4.45
CA CYS A 128 2.08 20.06 -3.72
C CYS A 128 0.85 19.16 -3.49
N ASP A 129 -0.37 19.71 -3.43
CA ASP A 129 -1.61 18.93 -3.35
C ASP A 129 -1.91 18.26 -4.69
N LEU A 130 -1.68 18.97 -5.80
CA LEU A 130 -1.83 18.41 -7.15
C LEU A 130 -0.81 17.32 -7.43
N ALA A 131 0.43 17.53 -7.03
CA ALA A 131 1.47 16.51 -7.12
C ALA A 131 1.12 15.26 -6.29
N ALA A 132 0.54 15.44 -5.09
CA ALA A 132 0.08 14.33 -4.27
C ALA A 132 -1.13 13.60 -4.90
N LEU A 133 -2.04 14.34 -5.55
CA LEU A 133 -3.15 13.77 -6.29
C LEU A 133 -2.64 12.91 -7.46
N ALA A 134 -1.65 13.38 -8.21
CA ALA A 134 -1.03 12.61 -9.29
C ALA A 134 -0.33 11.32 -8.79
N ILE A 135 0.23 11.36 -7.57
CA ILE A 135 0.76 10.15 -6.91
C ILE A 135 -0.39 9.19 -6.56
N HIS A 136 -1.49 9.67 -5.99
CA HIS A 136 -2.66 8.85 -5.70
C HIS A 136 -3.30 8.29 -6.97
N ASP A 137 -3.40 9.05 -8.06
CA ASP A 137 -3.89 8.57 -9.36
C ASP A 137 -3.08 7.35 -9.81
N ARG A 138 -1.76 7.40 -9.65
CA ARG A 138 -0.86 6.28 -10.00
C ARG A 138 -1.02 5.08 -9.08
N VAL A 139 -1.10 5.31 -7.76
CA VAL A 139 -1.17 4.24 -6.76
C VAL A 139 -2.54 3.57 -6.73
N LEU A 140 -3.62 4.37 -6.76
CA LEU A 140 -4.98 3.90 -6.48
C LEU A 140 -5.79 3.61 -7.75
N ALA A 141 -5.43 4.23 -8.89
CA ALA A 141 -6.16 4.05 -10.15
C ALA A 141 -5.27 3.59 -11.32
N GLY A 142 -3.95 3.73 -11.23
CA GLY A 142 -3.01 3.41 -12.33
C GLY A 142 -2.49 1.97 -12.32
N GLY A 143 -2.87 1.14 -11.34
CA GLY A 143 -2.44 -0.25 -11.21
C GLY A 143 -3.43 -1.27 -11.80
N PRO A 144 -3.10 -2.58 -11.73
CA PRO A 144 -3.99 -3.64 -12.18
C PRO A 144 -5.24 -3.79 -11.30
N ALA A 145 -5.20 -3.28 -10.08
CA ALA A 145 -6.35 -3.16 -9.18
C ALA A 145 -6.65 -1.67 -8.96
N VAL A 146 -7.87 -1.28 -9.20
CA VAL A 146 -8.35 0.09 -9.06
C VAL A 146 -9.16 0.22 -7.77
N ASP A 147 -8.87 1.25 -6.97
CA ASP A 147 -9.74 1.67 -5.88
C ASP A 147 -10.95 2.40 -6.49
N LEU A 148 -12.10 1.74 -6.50
CA LEU A 148 -13.31 2.23 -7.18
C LEU A 148 -13.86 3.50 -6.51
N ASP A 149 -13.78 3.62 -5.18
CA ASP A 149 -14.19 4.83 -4.45
C ASP A 149 -13.32 6.03 -4.82
N TYR A 150 -11.99 5.81 -4.85
CA TYR A 150 -11.06 6.85 -5.28
C TYR A 150 -11.33 7.26 -6.73
N ALA A 151 -11.45 6.29 -7.63
CA ALA A 151 -11.65 6.56 -9.05
C ALA A 151 -12.94 7.35 -9.31
N ALA A 152 -14.07 7.00 -8.65
CA ALA A 152 -15.33 7.72 -8.77
C ALA A 152 -15.20 9.16 -8.26
N ARG A 153 -14.63 9.38 -7.07
CA ARG A 153 -14.44 10.73 -6.50
C ARG A 153 -13.46 11.57 -7.32
N ARG A 154 -12.45 10.93 -7.90
CA ARG A 154 -11.45 11.59 -8.74
C ARG A 154 -12.02 12.05 -10.08
N ALA A 155 -12.91 11.25 -10.68
CA ALA A 155 -13.58 11.60 -11.94
C ALA A 155 -14.48 12.84 -11.80
N ASP A 156 -15.12 13.01 -10.64
CA ASP A 156 -16.04 14.10 -10.35
C ASP A 156 -15.37 15.34 -9.74
N LEU A 157 -14.04 15.31 -9.55
CA LEU A 157 -13.28 16.38 -8.92
C LEU A 157 -12.97 17.52 -9.91
N PHE A 158 -13.36 18.74 -9.56
CA PHE A 158 -12.93 19.96 -10.22
C PHE A 158 -11.95 20.73 -9.32
N VAL A 159 -10.82 21.14 -9.85
CA VAL A 159 -9.76 21.76 -9.04
C VAL A 159 -9.48 23.19 -9.46
N VAL A 160 -9.75 24.12 -8.54
CA VAL A 160 -9.28 25.51 -8.60
C VAL A 160 -8.02 25.60 -7.73
N ALA A 161 -6.87 25.52 -8.37
CA ALA A 161 -5.59 25.64 -7.69
C ALA A 161 -5.20 27.10 -7.47
N VAL A 162 -4.37 27.31 -6.44
CA VAL A 162 -3.82 28.64 -6.13
C VAL A 162 -2.31 28.57 -6.08
N GLU A 163 -1.66 29.48 -6.83
CA GLU A 163 -0.21 29.67 -6.77
C GLU A 163 0.22 30.05 -5.36
N CYS A 164 1.36 29.53 -4.91
CA CYS A 164 1.88 29.85 -3.58
C CYS A 164 2.38 31.30 -3.53
N ALA A 165 1.81 32.11 -2.62
CA ALA A 165 2.31 33.43 -2.28
C ALA A 165 3.25 33.40 -1.07
N LEU A 166 3.26 32.30 -0.33
CA LEU A 166 4.08 32.10 0.87
C LEU A 166 4.59 30.67 0.96
N ALA A 167 5.88 30.49 1.28
CA ALA A 167 6.45 29.24 1.75
C ALA A 167 6.64 29.29 3.26
N THR A 168 6.18 28.28 3.99
CA THR A 168 6.49 28.13 5.41
C THR A 168 7.89 27.53 5.61
N SER A 169 8.47 27.65 6.81
CA SER A 169 9.82 27.14 7.09
C SER A 169 9.96 25.62 6.93
N THR A 170 8.85 24.90 6.88
CA THR A 170 8.82 23.44 6.69
C THR A 170 8.66 23.00 5.24
N CYS A 171 8.33 23.92 4.31
CA CYS A 171 8.19 23.63 2.89
C CYS A 171 9.56 23.31 2.24
N PHE A 172 9.57 22.33 1.33
CA PHE A 172 10.74 21.96 0.50
C PHE A 172 10.31 21.34 -0.84
N CYS A 173 9.15 21.75 -1.37
CA CYS A 173 8.61 21.21 -2.62
C CYS A 173 9.50 21.51 -3.83
N THR A 174 10.34 22.55 -3.79
CA THR A 174 11.36 22.82 -4.80
C THR A 174 12.38 21.70 -4.93
N SER A 175 12.82 21.11 -3.81
CA SER A 175 13.71 19.95 -3.82
C SER A 175 13.06 18.69 -4.43
N MET A 176 11.73 18.60 -4.31
CA MET A 176 10.96 17.47 -4.83
C MET A 176 10.48 17.67 -6.28
N GLY A 177 10.67 18.87 -6.86
CA GLY A 177 10.17 19.21 -8.18
C GLY A 177 8.63 19.28 -8.27
N THR A 178 7.94 19.59 -7.15
CA THR A 178 6.47 19.49 -7.02
C THR A 178 5.77 20.82 -6.73
N GLY A 179 6.48 21.92 -6.88
CA GLY A 179 5.98 23.26 -6.65
C GLY A 179 7.12 24.26 -6.39
N PRO A 180 6.81 25.54 -6.07
CA PRO A 180 5.50 26.11 -5.70
C PRO A 180 4.58 26.45 -6.87
N ALA A 181 5.07 26.45 -8.11
CA ALA A 181 4.29 26.77 -9.31
C ALA A 181 3.31 25.64 -9.69
N VAL A 182 2.09 25.98 -10.06
CA VAL A 182 1.10 25.04 -10.59
C VAL A 182 1.30 24.89 -12.09
N THR A 183 1.75 23.73 -12.53
CA THR A 183 2.06 23.44 -13.94
C THR A 183 1.01 22.58 -14.64
N SER A 184 0.29 21.73 -13.88
CA SER A 184 -0.72 20.82 -14.41
C SER A 184 -1.67 20.33 -13.30
N GLY A 185 -2.75 19.62 -13.68
CA GLY A 185 -3.64 18.93 -12.76
C GLY A 185 -4.73 19.80 -12.15
N ALA A 186 -4.86 21.07 -12.55
CA ALA A 186 -5.94 21.95 -12.15
C ALA A 186 -6.85 22.30 -13.32
N ASP A 187 -8.13 22.58 -13.05
CA ASP A 187 -9.08 23.10 -14.04
C ASP A 187 -8.96 24.61 -14.17
N ILE A 188 -8.77 25.31 -13.05
CA ILE A 188 -8.48 26.74 -13.02
C ILE A 188 -7.26 26.95 -12.11
N VAL A 189 -6.39 27.87 -12.48
CA VAL A 189 -5.28 28.33 -11.63
C VAL A 189 -5.45 29.81 -11.35
N LEU A 190 -5.37 30.15 -10.06
CA LEU A 190 -5.45 31.50 -9.54
C LEU A 190 -4.09 31.92 -8.97
N ALA A 191 -3.61 33.10 -9.34
CA ALA A 191 -2.51 33.75 -8.63
C ALA A 191 -3.07 34.97 -7.90
N GLU A 192 -3.02 34.95 -6.57
CA GLU A 192 -3.56 36.03 -5.74
C GLU A 192 -2.59 37.22 -5.70
N LEU A 193 -3.10 38.37 -6.10
CA LEU A 193 -2.43 39.67 -6.06
C LEU A 193 -3.28 40.69 -5.30
N ASP A 194 -2.78 41.89 -5.15
CA ASP A 194 -3.56 42.97 -4.57
C ASP A 194 -4.78 43.29 -5.43
N GLY A 195 -5.96 43.24 -4.81
CA GLY A 195 -7.25 43.52 -5.42
C GLY A 195 -7.88 42.37 -6.19
N GLY A 196 -7.28 41.18 -6.30
CA GLY A 196 -7.89 40.03 -6.97
C GLY A 196 -6.90 38.99 -7.46
N PHE A 197 -7.27 38.28 -8.51
CA PHE A 197 -6.55 37.09 -8.97
C PHE A 197 -6.27 37.18 -10.47
N VAL A 198 -5.07 36.82 -10.88
CA VAL A 198 -4.81 36.40 -12.26
C VAL A 198 -5.32 34.96 -12.39
N ALA A 199 -6.33 34.76 -13.25
CA ALA A 199 -6.97 33.48 -13.48
C ALA A 199 -6.62 32.93 -14.86
N ARG A 200 -6.25 31.64 -14.94
CA ARG A 200 -6.03 30.92 -16.19
C ARG A 200 -6.74 29.58 -16.18
N ALA A 201 -7.30 29.19 -17.31
CA ALA A 201 -7.84 27.85 -17.48
C ALA A 201 -6.69 26.82 -17.59
N GLY A 202 -6.89 25.67 -16.96
CA GLY A 202 -6.01 24.51 -17.06
C GLY A 202 -6.69 23.32 -17.74
N SER A 203 -8.00 23.40 -17.96
CA SER A 203 -8.79 22.40 -18.68
C SER A 203 -9.94 23.08 -19.47
N PRO A 204 -10.56 22.35 -20.43
CA PRO A 204 -11.78 22.85 -21.12
C PRO A 204 -12.93 23.09 -20.14
N ALA A 205 -13.02 22.36 -19.03
CA ALA A 205 -14.03 22.59 -18.00
C ALA A 205 -13.77 23.90 -17.26
N GLY A 206 -12.52 24.21 -16.95
CA GLY A 206 -12.09 25.48 -16.37
C GLY A 206 -12.34 26.67 -17.30
N GLU A 207 -12.10 26.50 -18.59
CA GLU A 207 -12.36 27.51 -19.59
C GLU A 207 -13.87 27.90 -19.62
N ARG A 208 -14.78 26.92 -19.67
CA ARG A 208 -16.23 27.14 -19.61
C ARG A 208 -16.69 27.89 -18.34
N ILE A 209 -16.08 27.61 -17.19
CA ILE A 209 -16.40 28.32 -15.94
C ILE A 209 -15.92 29.79 -16.02
N LEU A 210 -14.69 30.04 -16.50
CA LEU A 210 -14.15 31.40 -16.63
C LEU A 210 -14.92 32.23 -17.65
N GLU A 211 -15.36 31.65 -18.77
CA GLU A 211 -16.21 32.33 -19.78
C GLU A 211 -17.53 32.85 -19.19
N ARG A 212 -18.20 32.02 -18.34
CA ARG A 212 -19.44 32.43 -17.64
C ARG A 212 -19.25 33.66 -16.73
N LEU A 213 -18.01 33.90 -16.28
CA LEU A 213 -17.72 35.05 -15.43
C LEU A 213 -17.49 36.34 -16.20
N GLU A 214 -17.40 36.30 -17.53
CA GLU A 214 -17.19 37.49 -18.38
C GLU A 214 -16.05 38.39 -17.83
N LEU A 215 -14.87 37.80 -17.57
CA LEU A 215 -13.75 38.53 -16.99
C LEU A 215 -12.98 39.32 -18.05
N ALA A 216 -12.47 40.47 -17.66
CA ALA A 216 -11.52 41.20 -18.50
C ALA A 216 -10.16 40.47 -18.60
N PRO A 217 -9.45 40.58 -19.72
CA PRO A 217 -8.08 40.11 -19.83
C PRO A 217 -7.20 40.72 -18.74
N ALA A 218 -6.30 39.91 -18.18
CA ALA A 218 -5.33 40.40 -17.20
C ALA A 218 -4.28 41.29 -17.89
N ALA A 219 -3.98 42.44 -17.30
CA ALA A 219 -2.89 43.31 -17.76
C ALA A 219 -1.54 42.55 -17.65
N THR A 220 -0.64 42.78 -18.61
CA THR A 220 0.66 42.12 -18.72
C THR A 220 1.45 42.27 -17.41
N GLU A 221 1.43 43.43 -16.79
CA GLU A 221 2.13 43.73 -15.54
C GLU A 221 1.65 42.83 -14.40
N ARG A 222 0.36 42.52 -14.34
CA ARG A 222 -0.22 41.60 -13.33
C ARG A 222 0.21 40.17 -13.59
N VAL A 223 0.24 39.74 -14.84
CA VAL A 223 0.71 38.40 -15.22
C VAL A 223 2.18 38.23 -14.83
N THR A 224 3.02 39.21 -15.17
CA THR A 224 4.44 39.20 -14.79
C THR A 224 4.59 39.18 -13.27
N ARG A 225 3.86 40.04 -12.54
CA ARG A 225 3.92 40.07 -11.06
C ARG A 225 3.50 38.73 -10.43
N ALA A 226 2.51 38.06 -10.99
CA ALA A 226 2.11 36.73 -10.52
C ALA A 226 3.23 35.68 -10.71
N GLN A 227 3.93 35.73 -11.83
CA GLN A 227 5.07 34.86 -12.12
C GLN A 227 6.25 35.15 -11.18
N ASP A 228 6.58 36.43 -10.98
CA ASP A 228 7.66 36.88 -10.09
C ASP A 228 7.38 36.43 -8.65
N GLN A 229 6.13 36.57 -8.15
CA GLN A 229 5.74 36.14 -6.82
C GLN A 229 6.03 34.66 -6.59
N VAL A 230 5.70 33.79 -7.54
CA VAL A 230 5.97 32.35 -7.43
C VAL A 230 7.47 32.07 -7.46
N ALA A 231 8.24 32.79 -8.29
CA ALA A 231 9.70 32.68 -8.35
C ALA A 231 10.35 33.12 -7.04
N GLU A 232 9.89 34.22 -6.45
CA GLU A 232 10.33 34.71 -5.11
C GLU A 232 10.09 33.65 -4.03
N VAL A 233 8.89 33.01 -4.05
CA VAL A 233 8.56 31.93 -3.11
C VAL A 233 9.49 30.74 -3.31
N ALA A 234 9.78 30.35 -4.56
CA ALA A 234 10.70 29.25 -4.86
C ALA A 234 12.11 29.55 -4.31
N ALA A 235 12.59 30.79 -4.50
CA ALA A 235 13.90 31.21 -4.03
C ALA A 235 14.00 31.32 -2.50
N SER A 236 12.87 31.52 -1.81
CA SER A 236 12.82 31.67 -0.33
C SER A 236 12.82 30.35 0.43
N MET A 237 12.77 29.19 -0.23
CA MET A 237 12.70 27.90 0.47
C MET A 237 14.00 27.59 1.21
N PRO A 238 13.96 27.47 2.55
CA PRO A 238 15.17 27.56 3.38
C PRO A 238 16.02 26.29 3.40
N ARG A 239 15.48 25.15 2.98
CA ARG A 239 16.18 23.86 3.06
C ARG A 239 15.87 23.00 1.85
N GLN A 240 16.84 22.19 1.46
CA GLN A 240 16.73 21.31 0.33
C GLN A 240 17.05 19.87 0.72
N VAL A 241 16.46 18.93 0.01
CA VAL A 241 16.76 17.51 0.09
C VAL A 241 17.43 17.12 -1.23
N GLU A 242 18.61 16.50 -1.15
CA GLU A 242 19.31 15.99 -2.31
C GLU A 242 18.76 14.62 -2.68
N LEU A 243 18.10 14.52 -3.85
CA LEU A 243 17.46 13.29 -4.32
C LEU A 243 18.38 12.38 -5.13
N ASP A 244 19.45 12.92 -5.73
CA ASP A 244 20.36 12.15 -6.58
C ASP A 244 21.05 11.04 -5.77
N GLY A 245 20.83 9.78 -6.16
CA GLY A 245 21.35 8.61 -5.47
C GLY A 245 20.80 8.40 -4.05
N LEU A 246 19.79 9.16 -3.60
CA LEU A 246 19.20 9.02 -2.26
C LEU A 246 18.62 7.64 -2.02
N HIS A 247 18.01 7.03 -3.04
CA HIS A 247 17.51 5.66 -3.03
C HIS A 247 18.58 4.69 -2.51
N ASP A 248 19.73 4.63 -3.20
CA ASP A 248 20.80 3.67 -2.88
C ASP A 248 21.49 4.00 -1.56
N ARG A 249 21.69 5.30 -1.27
CA ARG A 249 22.27 5.74 0.01
C ARG A 249 21.40 5.33 1.20
N LEU A 250 20.08 5.49 1.11
CA LEU A 250 19.17 5.08 2.20
C LEU A 250 19.14 3.56 2.36
N LEU A 251 19.11 2.80 1.27
CA LEU A 251 19.11 1.34 1.34
C LEU A 251 20.45 0.78 1.84
N ALA A 252 21.56 1.47 1.62
CA ALA A 252 22.87 1.11 2.17
C ALA A 252 23.01 1.40 3.67
N THR A 253 22.12 2.21 4.26
CA THR A 253 22.22 2.68 5.65
C THR A 253 21.09 2.17 6.57
N LEU A 254 20.49 1.03 6.25
CA LEU A 254 19.37 0.46 7.01
C LEU A 254 19.73 0.08 8.46
N ASP A 255 21.03 -0.11 8.75
CA ASP A 255 21.55 -0.42 10.09
C ASP A 255 22.18 0.81 10.78
N HIS A 256 21.96 2.02 10.26
CA HIS A 256 22.54 3.26 10.81
C HIS A 256 21.99 3.55 12.21
N PRO A 257 22.84 3.89 13.21
CA PRO A 257 22.42 4.10 14.61
C PRO A 257 21.42 5.26 14.79
N ARG A 258 21.36 6.17 13.82
CA ARG A 258 20.37 7.27 13.83
C ARG A 258 18.93 6.78 13.91
N TRP A 259 18.59 5.63 13.35
CA TRP A 259 17.26 5.04 13.44
C TRP A 259 16.82 4.85 14.89
N GLN A 260 17.73 4.39 15.75
CA GLN A 260 17.46 4.24 17.19
C GLN A 260 17.30 5.60 17.87
N SER A 261 18.16 6.57 17.57
CA SER A 261 18.08 7.93 18.14
C SER A 261 16.78 8.65 17.77
N ILE A 262 16.24 8.40 16.58
CA ILE A 262 14.92 8.92 16.18
C ILE A 262 13.82 8.20 16.96
N ALA A 263 13.91 6.90 17.11
CA ALA A 263 12.91 6.08 17.80
C ALA A 263 12.74 6.48 19.27
N GLU A 264 13.80 6.92 19.93
CA GLU A 264 13.77 7.44 21.31
C GLU A 264 12.93 8.72 21.45
N ARG A 265 12.80 9.52 20.39
CA ARG A 265 11.98 10.73 20.33
C ARG A 265 10.58 10.48 19.77
N CYS A 266 10.46 9.53 18.86
CA CYS A 266 9.24 9.28 18.12
C CYS A 266 8.16 8.63 19.00
N LEU A 267 6.98 9.25 19.08
CA LEU A 267 5.83 8.74 19.83
C LEU A 267 5.06 7.64 19.08
N ALA A 268 5.44 7.32 17.84
CA ALA A 268 4.69 6.41 16.94
C ALA A 268 3.20 6.77 16.81
N CYS A 269 2.83 8.03 16.97
CA CYS A 269 1.45 8.51 16.95
C CYS A 269 0.77 8.46 15.57
N GLY A 270 1.52 8.23 14.48
CA GLY A 270 1.01 8.15 13.12
C GLY A 270 0.65 9.50 12.49
N ASN A 271 0.78 10.63 13.20
CA ASN A 271 0.35 11.94 12.70
C ASN A 271 1.02 12.31 11.37
N CYS A 272 2.32 11.98 11.22
CA CYS A 272 3.08 12.22 9.97
C CYS A 272 2.51 11.49 8.75
N THR A 273 1.78 10.38 8.93
CA THR A 273 1.09 9.66 7.85
C THR A 273 -0.32 10.18 7.62
N LEU A 274 -1.02 10.60 8.68
CA LEU A 274 -2.38 11.11 8.61
C LEU A 274 -2.45 12.46 7.88
N VAL A 275 -1.54 13.39 8.21
CA VAL A 275 -1.47 14.71 7.55
C VAL A 275 -0.83 14.64 6.15
N CYS A 276 -0.18 13.52 5.82
CA CYS A 276 0.51 13.40 4.54
C CYS A 276 -0.47 13.20 3.39
N PRO A 277 -0.40 14.03 2.34
CA PRO A 277 -1.32 13.93 1.20
C PRO A 277 -1.01 12.74 0.29
N THR A 278 0.15 12.07 0.43
CA THR A 278 0.54 10.92 -0.39
C THR A 278 0.38 9.58 0.32
N CYS A 279 0.26 9.54 1.67
CA CYS A 279 0.07 8.28 2.38
C CYS A 279 -1.31 7.69 2.10
N PHE A 280 -1.33 6.41 1.74
CA PHE A 280 -2.53 5.66 1.36
C PHE A 280 -2.78 4.41 2.23
N CYS A 281 -1.99 4.19 3.29
CA CYS A 281 -2.16 3.05 4.17
C CYS A 281 -3.58 3.03 4.78
N THR A 282 -4.23 1.87 4.69
CA THR A 282 -5.57 1.65 5.23
C THR A 282 -5.62 0.34 5.99
N GLY A 283 -6.44 0.28 7.02
CA GLY A 283 -6.80 -0.94 7.72
C GLY A 283 -8.29 -1.20 7.60
N THR A 284 -8.71 -2.43 7.88
CA THR A 284 -10.10 -2.85 7.85
C THR A 284 -10.60 -3.22 9.23
N THR A 285 -11.81 -2.81 9.56
CA THR A 285 -12.55 -3.26 10.73
C THR A 285 -13.85 -3.90 10.29
N VAL A 286 -14.29 -4.94 11.00
CA VAL A 286 -15.53 -5.64 10.71
C VAL A 286 -16.49 -5.38 11.86
N GLY A 287 -17.69 -4.90 11.55
CA GLY A 287 -18.82 -4.84 12.42
C GLY A 287 -19.85 -5.88 12.00
N SER A 288 -20.56 -6.50 12.95
CA SER A 288 -21.68 -7.39 12.67
C SER A 288 -22.84 -7.11 13.62
N ASP A 289 -24.04 -7.54 13.21
CA ASP A 289 -25.17 -7.69 14.09
C ASP A 289 -24.91 -8.80 15.14
N LEU A 290 -25.79 -8.91 16.14
CA LEU A 290 -25.64 -9.87 17.24
C LEU A 290 -25.82 -11.32 16.78
N ASP A 291 -26.61 -11.54 15.74
CA ASP A 291 -26.94 -12.86 15.22
C ASP A 291 -25.92 -13.34 14.17
N GLY A 292 -25.02 -12.44 13.70
CA GLY A 292 -24.00 -12.73 12.69
C GLY A 292 -24.61 -12.95 11.29
N THR A 293 -25.82 -12.43 11.05
CA THR A 293 -26.51 -12.49 9.76
C THR A 293 -26.03 -11.40 8.83
N GLU A 294 -25.70 -10.24 9.36
CA GLU A 294 -25.14 -9.12 8.62
C GLU A 294 -23.74 -8.76 9.14
N SER A 295 -22.84 -8.43 8.25
CA SER A 295 -21.57 -7.83 8.62
C SER A 295 -21.10 -6.82 7.59
N THR A 296 -20.54 -5.72 8.06
CA THR A 296 -19.98 -4.66 7.26
C THR A 296 -18.50 -4.52 7.54
N THR A 297 -17.68 -4.58 6.49
CA THR A 297 -16.26 -4.24 6.57
C THR A 297 -16.10 -2.77 6.26
N VAL A 298 -15.46 -2.05 7.16
CA VAL A 298 -15.15 -0.62 7.02
C VAL A 298 -13.66 -0.48 6.81
N ARG A 299 -13.28 0.16 5.72
CA ARG A 299 -11.91 0.59 5.47
C ARG A 299 -11.69 1.96 6.11
N SER A 300 -10.62 2.12 6.88
CA SER A 300 -10.21 3.39 7.47
C SER A 300 -8.73 3.66 7.23
N TRP A 301 -8.31 4.94 7.28
CA TRP A 301 -6.89 5.24 7.26
C TRP A 301 -6.19 4.54 8.42
N ASP A 302 -5.03 3.99 8.12
CA ASP A 302 -4.12 3.40 9.10
C ASP A 302 -2.71 3.98 8.90
N SER A 303 -1.82 3.59 9.77
CA SER A 303 -0.44 4.08 9.76
C SER A 303 0.55 2.93 9.90
N CYS A 304 1.60 2.96 9.10
CA CYS A 304 2.73 2.04 9.28
C CYS A 304 3.43 2.21 10.65
N PHE A 305 3.06 3.24 11.43
CA PHE A 305 3.47 3.41 12.83
C PHE A 305 2.58 2.66 13.82
N THR A 306 1.38 2.23 13.44
CA THR A 306 0.49 1.45 14.31
C THR A 306 1.11 0.10 14.63
N ALA A 307 1.05 -0.32 15.90
CA ALA A 307 1.66 -1.58 16.36
C ALA A 307 1.11 -2.81 15.61
N GLY A 308 -0.22 -2.80 15.34
CA GLY A 308 -0.90 -3.87 14.62
C GLY A 308 -0.66 -3.88 13.11
N PHE A 309 -0.10 -2.83 12.52
CA PHE A 309 0.01 -2.70 11.06
C PHE A 309 0.84 -3.83 10.42
N ALA A 310 1.90 -4.29 11.08
CA ALA A 310 2.76 -5.38 10.62
C ALA A 310 2.56 -6.69 11.41
N GLN A 311 1.47 -6.81 12.17
CA GLN A 311 1.17 -7.98 12.98
C GLN A 311 0.52 -9.08 12.13
N VAL A 312 1.01 -10.31 12.25
CA VAL A 312 0.46 -11.49 11.58
C VAL A 312 -0.34 -12.37 12.53
N ALA A 313 -1.09 -13.32 11.98
CA ALA A 313 -1.80 -14.33 12.76
C ALA A 313 -0.83 -15.05 13.71
N GLY A 314 -1.26 -15.26 14.98
CA GLY A 314 -0.39 -15.81 16.02
C GLY A 314 0.38 -14.75 16.83
N GLY A 315 0.18 -13.45 16.56
CA GLY A 315 0.68 -12.34 17.40
C GLY A 315 2.09 -11.86 17.10
N GLY A 316 2.81 -12.48 16.15
CA GLY A 316 4.11 -11.99 15.70
C GLY A 316 4.01 -10.64 14.98
N SER A 317 5.03 -9.79 15.06
CA SER A 317 5.11 -8.54 14.29
C SER A 317 6.46 -8.45 13.59
N PHE A 318 6.44 -8.08 12.31
CA PHE A 318 7.67 -7.87 11.53
C PHE A 318 8.34 -6.53 11.87
N ARG A 319 7.59 -5.55 12.44
CA ARG A 319 8.11 -4.25 12.85
C ARG A 319 7.71 -3.95 14.30
N PRO A 320 8.33 -4.64 15.28
CA PRO A 320 7.87 -4.59 16.67
C PRO A 320 8.19 -3.26 17.36
N ASN A 321 9.29 -2.60 16.99
CA ASN A 321 9.75 -1.38 17.66
C ASN A 321 9.57 -0.12 16.81
N HIS A 322 9.76 1.07 17.41
CA HIS A 322 9.59 2.37 16.74
C HIS A 322 10.66 2.63 15.68
N ALA A 323 11.89 2.12 15.88
CA ALA A 323 12.97 2.28 14.92
C ALA A 323 12.64 1.61 13.59
N ASP A 324 12.13 0.36 13.63
CA ASP A 324 11.72 -0.38 12.43
C ASP A 324 10.59 0.31 11.70
N ARG A 325 9.59 0.85 12.42
CA ARG A 325 8.45 1.55 11.83
C ARG A 325 8.86 2.87 11.20
N TYR A 326 9.73 3.64 11.87
CA TYR A 326 10.23 4.88 11.31
C TYR A 326 11.13 4.64 10.10
N ARG A 327 12.05 3.66 10.19
CA ARG A 327 12.90 3.21 9.08
C ARG A 327 12.05 2.82 7.87
N GLN A 328 11.04 1.95 8.06
CA GLN A 328 10.10 1.57 7.00
C GLN A 328 9.42 2.79 6.37
N TRP A 329 8.92 3.71 7.18
CA TRP A 329 8.24 4.90 6.67
C TRP A 329 9.14 5.79 5.84
N LEU A 330 10.36 6.08 6.32
CA LEU A 330 11.28 6.99 5.63
C LEU A 330 11.87 6.36 4.36
N THR A 331 12.30 5.11 4.43
CA THR A 331 12.83 4.37 3.28
C THR A 331 11.74 4.15 2.23
N HIS A 332 10.50 3.85 2.63
CA HIS A 332 9.39 3.77 1.70
C HIS A 332 9.22 5.08 0.94
N LYS A 333 9.19 6.23 1.61
CA LYS A 333 8.96 7.52 0.96
C LYS A 333 10.06 7.98 0.00
N PHE A 334 11.33 7.70 0.32
CA PHE A 334 12.46 8.26 -0.41
C PHE A 334 13.30 7.23 -1.19
N ALA A 335 13.05 5.94 -0.98
CA ALA A 335 13.73 4.86 -1.69
C ALA A 335 12.72 3.93 -2.37
N THR A 336 12.10 2.99 -1.65
CA THR A 336 11.33 1.89 -2.25
C THR A 336 10.03 2.32 -2.95
N TRP A 337 9.58 3.57 -2.81
CA TRP A 337 8.49 4.11 -3.62
C TRP A 337 8.88 4.26 -5.10
N TRP A 338 10.16 4.53 -5.35
CA TRP A 338 10.70 4.53 -6.71
C TRP A 338 10.58 3.16 -7.36
N ASP A 339 10.87 2.09 -6.61
CA ASP A 339 10.77 0.71 -7.10
C ASP A 339 9.32 0.32 -7.43
N GLN A 340 8.38 0.80 -6.63
CA GLN A 340 6.96 0.47 -6.76
C GLN A 340 6.22 1.33 -7.77
N PHE A 341 6.51 2.63 -7.80
CA PHE A 341 5.69 3.63 -8.48
C PHE A 341 6.47 4.60 -9.38
N GLY A 342 7.79 4.46 -9.47
CA GLY A 342 8.65 5.29 -10.34
C GLY A 342 8.76 6.76 -9.93
N SER A 343 8.51 7.08 -8.64
CA SER A 343 8.66 8.43 -8.08
C SER A 343 8.95 8.37 -6.59
N ALA A 344 9.33 9.51 -5.99
CA ALA A 344 9.32 9.61 -4.53
C ALA A 344 7.89 9.62 -3.98
N GLY A 345 7.69 9.08 -2.78
CA GLY A 345 6.43 9.14 -2.04
C GLY A 345 6.24 10.44 -1.25
N CYS A 346 6.99 11.48 -1.57
CA CYS A 346 6.98 12.77 -0.89
C CYS A 346 6.87 13.91 -1.90
N VAL A 347 6.09 14.93 -1.57
CA VAL A 347 5.89 16.14 -2.37
C VAL A 347 6.48 17.40 -1.70
N GLY A 348 7.26 17.25 -0.64
CA GLY A 348 7.93 18.39 0.01
C GLY A 348 7.01 19.42 0.67
N CYS A 349 5.76 19.07 0.98
CA CYS A 349 4.77 20.00 1.53
C CYS A 349 5.02 20.40 3.00
N GLY A 350 5.92 19.72 3.71
CA GLY A 350 6.30 20.03 5.10
C GLY A 350 5.29 19.70 6.19
N ARG A 351 4.09 19.21 5.87
CA ARG A 351 3.02 18.90 6.85
C ARG A 351 3.49 17.95 7.95
N CYS A 352 4.18 16.86 7.58
CA CYS A 352 4.67 15.88 8.54
C CYS A 352 5.72 16.44 9.53
N ILE A 353 6.43 17.50 9.14
CA ILE A 353 7.40 18.20 9.98
C ILE A 353 6.65 19.13 10.94
N ALA A 354 5.78 19.97 10.39
CA ALA A 354 5.02 20.97 11.14
C ALA A 354 4.11 20.34 12.21
N TRP A 355 3.44 19.24 11.86
CA TRP A 355 2.48 18.55 12.72
C TRP A 355 3.07 17.39 13.53
N CYS A 356 4.40 17.21 13.54
CA CYS A 356 5.04 16.23 14.41
C CYS A 356 5.07 16.75 15.85
N PRO A 357 4.43 16.09 16.83
CA PRO A 357 4.34 16.63 18.19
C PRO A 357 5.69 16.76 18.91
N VAL A 358 6.72 16.07 18.41
CA VAL A 358 8.09 16.10 18.95
C VAL A 358 9.09 16.77 18.00
N GLY A 359 8.61 17.43 16.96
CA GLY A 359 9.42 18.28 16.07
C GLY A 359 10.45 17.52 15.21
N ILE A 360 10.20 16.28 14.83
CA ILE A 360 11.11 15.55 13.93
C ILE A 360 11.04 16.18 12.53
N ASP A 361 12.19 16.61 12.03
CA ASP A 361 12.35 17.14 10.67
C ASP A 361 12.98 16.10 9.75
N ILE A 362 12.18 15.56 8.84
CA ILE A 362 12.63 14.49 7.92
C ILE A 362 13.81 14.92 7.05
N ARG A 363 14.00 16.22 6.79
CA ARG A 363 15.14 16.74 6.00
C ARG A 363 16.44 16.57 6.77
N GLU A 364 16.43 16.87 8.07
CA GLU A 364 17.57 16.67 8.97
C GLU A 364 17.88 15.19 9.14
N GLU A 365 16.86 14.36 9.28
CA GLU A 365 17.03 12.91 9.44
C GLU A 365 17.57 12.26 8.16
N LEU A 366 17.07 12.68 6.98
CA LEU A 366 17.63 12.23 5.70
C LEU A 366 19.11 12.60 5.54
N ALA A 367 19.48 13.84 5.85
CA ALA A 367 20.86 14.30 5.79
C ALA A 367 21.77 13.53 6.77
N ALA A 368 21.27 13.25 7.99
CA ALA A 368 22.02 12.53 9.01
C ALA A 368 22.22 11.05 8.68
N ILE A 369 21.26 10.40 7.99
CA ILE A 369 21.29 8.97 7.68
C ILE A 369 22.01 8.71 6.35
N ALA A 370 21.59 9.41 5.30
CA ALA A 370 22.10 9.18 3.95
C ALA A 370 23.36 9.99 3.61
N GLY A 371 23.75 10.92 4.48
CA GLY A 371 24.83 11.85 4.23
C GLY A 371 24.50 12.89 3.13
N PRO A 372 25.41 13.85 2.88
CA PRO A 372 25.26 14.79 1.79
C PRO A 372 25.38 14.05 0.45
N GLY A 373 24.48 14.36 -0.47
CA GLY A 373 24.60 13.92 -1.86
C GLY A 373 25.74 14.62 -2.59
N PRO A 374 26.12 14.18 -3.79
CA PRO A 374 27.04 14.93 -4.64
C PRO A 374 26.45 16.32 -4.88
N ALA A 375 27.30 17.35 -4.82
CA ALA A 375 26.88 18.71 -5.12
C ALA A 375 26.49 18.81 -6.61
N ALA A 376 25.19 18.68 -6.87
CA ALA A 376 24.65 18.86 -8.21
C ALA A 376 24.37 20.35 -8.46
N PRO A 377 24.67 20.88 -9.65
CA PRO A 377 24.24 22.22 -10.01
C PRO A 377 22.71 22.27 -9.97
N LEU A 378 22.16 23.36 -9.43
CA LEU A 378 20.74 23.66 -9.40
C LEU A 378 20.17 23.61 -10.84
N ALA A 379 19.74 22.45 -11.27
CA ALA A 379 18.91 22.34 -12.44
C ALA A 379 17.58 22.98 -12.05
N MET A 380 17.23 24.08 -12.72
CA MET A 380 15.90 24.68 -12.63
C MET A 380 14.87 23.56 -12.78
N PRO A 381 13.97 23.35 -11.82
CA PRO A 381 13.03 22.26 -11.86
C PRO A 381 12.01 22.51 -12.97
N GLY A 382 12.34 22.08 -14.17
CA GLY A 382 11.33 21.72 -15.15
C GLY A 382 10.60 20.52 -14.56
N THR A 383 9.30 20.64 -14.43
CA THR A 383 8.39 19.68 -13.82
C THR A 383 8.67 18.26 -14.27
N ARG A 384 9.47 17.50 -13.51
CA ARG A 384 9.55 16.04 -13.65
C ARG A 384 8.45 15.37 -12.83
N ILE A 385 7.22 15.86 -12.96
CA ILE A 385 6.08 14.97 -12.88
C ILE A 385 6.12 14.27 -14.23
N LEU A 386 6.82 13.13 -14.26
CA LEU A 386 6.81 12.27 -15.43
C LEU A 386 5.35 11.96 -15.72
N ALA A 387 4.84 12.50 -16.83
CA ALA A 387 3.71 11.93 -17.51
C ALA A 387 4.14 10.53 -17.95
N MET A 388 4.17 9.59 -17.00
CA MET A 388 4.29 8.19 -17.37
C MET A 388 2.96 7.80 -18.01
N ALA A 389 3.05 7.27 -19.21
CA ALA A 389 1.94 6.54 -19.81
C ALA A 389 1.35 5.59 -18.75
N PRO A 390 0.02 5.46 -18.67
CA PRO A 390 -0.59 4.46 -17.82
C PRO A 390 0.12 3.13 -18.10
N PRO A 391 0.45 2.34 -17.07
CA PRO A 391 1.08 1.04 -17.29
C PRO A 391 0.24 0.28 -18.30
N ALA A 392 0.90 -0.32 -19.29
CA ALA A 392 0.25 -1.16 -20.30
C ALA A 392 -0.68 -2.12 -19.55
N ALA A 393 -1.92 -2.26 -20.03
CA ALA A 393 -2.99 -3.00 -19.38
C ALA A 393 -2.48 -4.34 -18.84
N ALA A 394 -2.03 -4.34 -17.60
CA ALA A 394 -1.79 -5.55 -16.86
C ALA A 394 -3.15 -6.23 -16.71
N ALA A 395 -3.20 -7.55 -16.85
CA ALA A 395 -4.41 -8.32 -16.67
C ALA A 395 -5.11 -7.84 -15.38
N SER A 396 -6.36 -7.40 -15.48
CA SER A 396 -7.10 -6.84 -14.36
C SER A 396 -7.15 -7.86 -13.22
N ILE A 397 -6.60 -7.51 -12.07
CA ILE A 397 -6.72 -8.36 -10.88
C ILE A 397 -8.19 -8.31 -10.45
N ARG A 398 -8.78 -9.49 -10.28
CA ARG A 398 -10.16 -9.61 -9.82
C ARG A 398 -10.35 -8.97 -8.46
N THR A 399 -11.26 -8.03 -8.36
CA THR A 399 -11.64 -7.35 -7.12
C THR A 399 -12.94 -7.87 -6.52
N GLU A 400 -13.71 -8.64 -7.29
CA GLU A 400 -15.00 -9.20 -6.92
C GLU A 400 -14.87 -10.50 -6.13
N TYR A 401 -15.81 -10.72 -5.19
CA TYR A 401 -15.97 -11.96 -4.46
C TYR A 401 -16.92 -12.90 -5.18
N VAL A 402 -16.63 -14.20 -5.12
CA VAL A 402 -17.49 -15.29 -5.63
C VAL A 402 -17.97 -16.11 -4.46
N THR A 403 -19.23 -16.46 -4.46
CA THR A 403 -19.79 -17.42 -3.51
C THR A 403 -19.42 -18.84 -3.93
N VAL A 404 -18.88 -19.62 -3.00
CA VAL A 404 -18.49 -21.02 -3.18
C VAL A 404 -19.12 -21.87 -2.10
N THR A 405 -19.37 -23.16 -2.39
CA THR A 405 -19.96 -24.09 -1.43
C THR A 405 -18.90 -24.98 -0.80
N LEU A 406 -18.92 -25.09 0.52
CA LEU A 406 -18.09 -26.02 1.28
C LEU A 406 -18.61 -27.45 1.11
N ALA A 407 -17.95 -28.24 0.29
CA ALA A 407 -18.36 -29.62 -0.01
C ALA A 407 -17.88 -30.62 1.04
N GLU A 408 -16.70 -30.40 1.66
CA GLU A 408 -16.11 -31.32 2.64
C GLU A 408 -15.20 -30.56 3.61
N VAL A 409 -15.15 -31.04 4.86
CA VAL A 409 -14.18 -30.63 5.87
C VAL A 409 -13.46 -31.88 6.37
N ARG A 410 -12.14 -31.93 6.16
CA ARG A 410 -11.32 -33.05 6.60
C ARG A 410 -10.33 -32.57 7.67
N PRO A 411 -10.42 -33.09 8.92
CA PRO A 411 -9.38 -32.83 9.93
C PRO A 411 -8.04 -33.41 9.51
N GLU A 412 -6.98 -32.64 9.64
CA GLU A 412 -5.59 -33.07 9.37
C GLU A 412 -4.82 -33.27 10.67
N THR A 413 -4.96 -32.34 11.61
CA THR A 413 -4.40 -32.38 12.96
C THR A 413 -5.42 -31.81 13.96
N ALA A 414 -5.06 -31.71 15.23
CA ALA A 414 -5.94 -31.17 16.28
C ALA A 414 -6.36 -29.70 16.02
N ASP A 415 -5.53 -28.93 15.29
CA ASP A 415 -5.75 -27.51 15.04
C ASP A 415 -5.85 -27.15 13.53
N THR A 416 -5.82 -28.13 12.65
CA THR A 416 -5.75 -27.91 11.19
C THR A 416 -6.76 -28.77 10.45
N ALA A 417 -7.48 -28.18 9.52
CA ALA A 417 -8.44 -28.86 8.65
C ALA A 417 -8.26 -28.45 7.18
N THR A 418 -8.56 -29.38 6.28
CA THR A 418 -8.68 -29.12 4.84
C THR A 418 -10.13 -28.96 4.47
N LEU A 419 -10.46 -27.81 3.86
CA LEU A 419 -11.78 -27.45 3.35
C LEU A 419 -11.77 -27.65 1.83
N ARG A 420 -12.69 -28.49 1.31
CA ARG A 420 -12.94 -28.62 -0.12
C ARG A 420 -14.09 -27.70 -0.52
N LEU A 421 -13.77 -26.73 -1.35
CA LEU A 421 -14.72 -25.74 -1.88
C LEU A 421 -15.13 -26.13 -3.28
N ALA A 422 -16.41 -26.34 -3.52
CA ALA A 422 -16.97 -26.56 -4.85
C ALA A 422 -17.24 -25.21 -5.51
N THR A 423 -16.83 -25.07 -6.76
CA THR A 423 -17.07 -23.88 -7.59
C THR A 423 -17.00 -24.24 -9.07
N ASP A 424 -17.77 -23.52 -9.88
CA ASP A 424 -17.72 -23.51 -11.35
C ASP A 424 -17.05 -22.25 -11.91
N ASP A 425 -16.56 -21.36 -11.04
CA ASP A 425 -15.92 -20.13 -11.43
C ASP A 425 -14.61 -20.41 -12.21
N PRO A 426 -14.54 -20.02 -13.50
CA PRO A 426 -13.41 -20.37 -14.34
C PRO A 426 -12.10 -19.76 -13.90
N ALA A 427 -12.10 -18.59 -13.23
CA ALA A 427 -10.88 -17.95 -12.74
C ALA A 427 -10.31 -18.71 -11.53
N LEU A 428 -11.17 -19.17 -10.61
CA LEU A 428 -10.75 -20.00 -9.48
C LEU A 428 -10.22 -21.36 -9.94
N LEU A 429 -10.89 -21.99 -10.93
CA LEU A 429 -10.44 -23.28 -11.49
C LEU A 429 -9.13 -23.15 -12.31
N ALA A 430 -8.83 -21.96 -12.82
CA ALA A 430 -7.56 -21.65 -13.50
C ALA A 430 -6.43 -21.26 -12.54
N ALA A 431 -6.63 -21.36 -11.23
CA ALA A 431 -5.60 -21.10 -10.24
C ALA A 431 -4.37 -21.99 -10.47
N ARG A 432 -3.22 -21.51 -9.99
CA ARG A 432 -1.94 -22.25 -10.09
C ARG A 432 -1.33 -22.47 -8.71
N PRO A 433 -0.57 -23.54 -8.49
CA PRO A 433 0.12 -23.80 -7.23
C PRO A 433 0.94 -22.57 -6.75
N GLY A 434 0.80 -22.22 -5.47
CA GLY A 434 1.46 -21.06 -4.85
C GLY A 434 0.58 -19.81 -4.74
N GLN A 435 -0.54 -19.76 -5.46
CA GLN A 435 -1.52 -18.69 -5.33
C GLN A 435 -2.40 -18.87 -4.09
N PHE A 436 -3.09 -17.80 -3.69
CA PHE A 436 -3.97 -17.76 -2.54
C PHE A 436 -5.32 -17.11 -2.87
N VAL A 437 -6.26 -17.24 -1.98
CA VAL A 437 -7.56 -16.54 -2.01
C VAL A 437 -7.76 -15.73 -0.73
N MET A 438 -8.47 -14.61 -0.82
CA MET A 438 -9.02 -13.91 0.33
C MET A 438 -10.37 -14.53 0.66
N VAL A 439 -10.57 -14.97 1.89
CA VAL A 439 -11.82 -15.61 2.34
C VAL A 439 -12.57 -14.64 3.24
N ALA A 440 -13.73 -14.16 2.78
CA ALA A 440 -14.58 -13.31 3.60
C ALA A 440 -15.32 -14.16 4.63
N VAL A 441 -15.09 -13.82 5.90
CA VAL A 441 -15.68 -14.51 7.06
C VAL A 441 -16.58 -13.51 7.76
N PRO A 442 -17.93 -13.72 7.76
CA PRO A 442 -18.84 -12.83 8.47
C PRO A 442 -18.43 -12.61 9.93
N ALA A 443 -18.52 -11.38 10.40
CA ALA A 443 -18.11 -10.94 11.73
C ALA A 443 -16.59 -11.03 12.06
N PHE A 444 -15.75 -11.44 11.10
CA PHE A 444 -14.31 -11.59 11.30
C PHE A 444 -13.49 -10.92 10.17
N ALA A 445 -12.18 -10.88 10.36
CA ALA A 445 -11.25 -10.43 9.31
C ALA A 445 -11.31 -11.32 8.06
N ILE A 446 -10.82 -10.81 6.95
CA ILE A 446 -10.72 -11.50 5.65
C ILE A 446 -9.31 -12.09 5.50
N PRO A 447 -9.05 -13.33 5.95
CA PRO A 447 -7.72 -13.91 5.89
C PRO A 447 -7.33 -14.30 4.46
N PRO A 448 -6.04 -14.13 4.09
CA PRO A 448 -5.44 -14.77 2.92
C PRO A 448 -5.21 -16.24 3.25
N ILE A 449 -5.68 -17.13 2.39
CA ILE A 449 -5.50 -18.58 2.53
C ILE A 449 -4.90 -19.15 1.25
N SER A 450 -3.75 -19.82 1.38
CA SER A 450 -3.08 -20.48 0.25
C SER A 450 -3.96 -21.61 -0.32
N ILE A 451 -3.99 -21.71 -1.64
CA ILE A 451 -4.63 -22.83 -2.33
C ILE A 451 -3.74 -24.05 -2.15
N SER A 452 -4.24 -25.05 -1.42
CA SER A 452 -3.52 -26.30 -1.13
C SER A 452 -3.55 -27.26 -2.32
N ARG A 453 -4.71 -27.39 -2.97
CA ARG A 453 -4.89 -28.23 -4.16
C ARG A 453 -5.96 -27.64 -5.07
N ILE A 454 -5.78 -27.81 -6.37
CA ILE A 454 -6.74 -27.44 -7.40
C ILE A 454 -7.39 -28.73 -7.93
N ARG A 455 -8.71 -28.74 -8.04
CA ARG A 455 -9.50 -29.86 -8.54
C ARG A 455 -10.34 -29.46 -9.74
N PRO A 456 -10.80 -30.38 -10.56
CA PRO A 456 -11.66 -30.06 -11.69
C PRO A 456 -12.98 -29.37 -11.28
N ASP A 457 -13.44 -29.59 -10.05
CA ASP A 457 -14.71 -29.11 -9.49
C ASP A 457 -14.54 -28.08 -8.36
N GLY A 458 -13.30 -27.59 -8.12
CA GLY A 458 -13.07 -26.63 -7.06
C GLY A 458 -11.65 -26.56 -6.51
N LEU A 459 -11.54 -26.09 -5.26
CA LEU A 459 -10.28 -25.85 -4.57
C LEU A 459 -10.24 -26.54 -3.20
N GLU A 460 -9.04 -26.93 -2.76
CA GLU A 460 -8.80 -27.28 -1.36
C GLU A 460 -8.01 -26.17 -0.67
N LEU A 461 -8.49 -25.76 0.50
CA LEU A 461 -7.83 -24.82 1.40
C LEU A 461 -7.48 -25.56 2.69
N THR A 462 -6.20 -25.62 3.07
CA THR A 462 -5.80 -26.22 4.33
C THR A 462 -5.49 -25.11 5.33
N ILE A 463 -6.24 -25.07 6.43
CA ILE A 463 -6.31 -23.95 7.35
C ILE A 463 -5.95 -24.41 8.75
N ARG A 464 -5.02 -23.72 9.41
CA ARG A 464 -4.74 -23.88 10.84
C ARG A 464 -5.51 -22.83 11.64
N ALA A 465 -6.13 -23.24 12.73
CA ALA A 465 -6.83 -22.39 13.69
C ALA A 465 -5.82 -21.54 14.49
N ALA A 466 -5.39 -20.41 13.91
CA ALA A 466 -4.41 -19.50 14.50
C ALA A 466 -5.02 -18.20 15.06
N GLY A 467 -6.30 -17.97 14.80
CA GLY A 467 -7.02 -16.78 15.25
C GLY A 467 -8.53 -16.95 15.06
N PRO A 468 -9.36 -15.96 15.45
CA PRO A 468 -10.83 -16.09 15.43
C PRO A 468 -11.39 -16.50 14.06
N ALA A 469 -11.00 -15.82 12.98
CA ALA A 469 -11.47 -16.12 11.62
C ALA A 469 -11.10 -17.54 11.16
N THR A 470 -9.86 -17.96 11.35
CA THR A 470 -9.39 -19.30 10.96
C THR A 470 -9.97 -20.39 11.86
N SER A 471 -10.17 -20.10 13.15
CA SER A 471 -10.88 -21.01 14.07
C SER A 471 -12.36 -21.18 13.70
N PHE A 472 -13.00 -20.15 13.19
CA PHE A 472 -14.35 -20.24 12.66
C PHE A 472 -14.38 -21.12 11.40
N LEU A 473 -13.49 -20.86 10.44
CA LEU A 473 -13.42 -21.62 9.17
C LEU A 473 -13.21 -23.12 9.39
N THR A 474 -12.34 -23.52 10.33
CA THR A 474 -12.06 -24.95 10.60
C THR A 474 -13.22 -25.71 11.29
N ARG A 475 -14.24 -24.98 11.77
CA ARG A 475 -15.43 -25.57 12.44
C ARG A 475 -16.68 -25.57 11.55
N LEU A 476 -16.59 -25.03 10.34
CA LEU A 476 -17.70 -25.03 9.39
C LEU A 476 -18.12 -26.47 9.05
N ARG A 477 -19.36 -26.61 8.59
CA ARG A 477 -19.90 -27.89 8.15
C ARG A 477 -20.10 -27.90 6.65
N PRO A 478 -20.03 -29.07 5.98
CA PRO A 478 -20.41 -29.20 4.59
C PRO A 478 -21.79 -28.59 4.31
N GLY A 479 -21.95 -27.96 3.17
CA GLY A 479 -23.13 -27.18 2.78
C GLY A 479 -23.04 -25.69 3.10
N ALA A 480 -22.11 -25.26 3.97
CA ALA A 480 -21.91 -23.83 4.23
C ALA A 480 -21.40 -23.11 2.96
N THR A 481 -21.83 -21.85 2.81
CA THR A 481 -21.34 -20.97 1.73
C THR A 481 -20.28 -20.02 2.26
N LEU A 482 -19.27 -19.74 1.43
CA LEU A 482 -18.20 -18.81 1.68
C LEU A 482 -18.06 -17.87 0.49
N ALA A 483 -17.65 -16.62 0.77
CA ALA A 483 -17.26 -15.69 -0.29
C ALA A 483 -15.73 -15.66 -0.40
N VAL A 484 -15.22 -15.96 -1.60
CA VAL A 484 -13.79 -15.98 -1.87
C VAL A 484 -13.45 -15.04 -3.02
N ARG A 485 -12.27 -14.42 -2.95
CA ARG A 485 -11.72 -13.59 -4.00
C ARG A 485 -10.33 -14.05 -4.36
N GLY A 486 -10.12 -14.30 -5.63
CA GLY A 486 -8.86 -14.81 -6.18
C GLY A 486 -9.04 -15.44 -7.55
N PRO A 487 -8.03 -16.18 -8.03
CA PRO A 487 -6.73 -16.44 -7.39
C PRO A 487 -5.85 -15.19 -7.37
N LEU A 488 -5.06 -15.03 -6.31
CA LEU A 488 -4.18 -13.88 -6.09
C LEU A 488 -2.74 -14.35 -5.91
N GLY A 489 -1.81 -13.44 -6.14
CA GLY A 489 -0.39 -13.68 -5.94
C GLY A 489 0.28 -14.48 -7.06
N ARG A 490 1.61 -14.57 -6.95
CA ARG A 490 2.50 -15.23 -7.90
C ARG A 490 2.55 -16.73 -7.64
N PRO A 491 2.38 -17.59 -8.66
CA PRO A 491 2.49 -19.05 -8.53
C PRO A 491 3.94 -19.50 -8.42
N TRP A 492 4.16 -20.75 -7.98
CA TRP A 492 5.44 -21.43 -8.05
C TRP A 492 5.90 -21.60 -9.51
N PRO A 493 7.16 -21.32 -9.84
CA PRO A 493 7.72 -21.47 -11.19
C PRO A 493 8.12 -22.93 -11.47
N ILE A 494 7.18 -23.85 -11.44
CA ILE A 494 7.44 -25.30 -11.62
C ILE A 494 8.07 -25.61 -12.98
N HIS A 495 7.75 -24.82 -14.00
CA HIS A 495 8.30 -24.97 -15.35
C HIS A 495 9.83 -24.74 -15.40
N ASP A 496 10.37 -23.90 -14.52
CA ASP A 496 11.80 -23.62 -14.44
C ASP A 496 12.60 -24.80 -13.82
N ALA A 497 11.90 -25.76 -13.23
CA ALA A 497 12.49 -26.96 -12.65
C ALA A 497 12.59 -28.13 -13.65
N VAL A 498 12.04 -28.00 -14.86
CA VAL A 498 12.09 -29.07 -15.88
C VAL A 498 13.54 -29.39 -16.25
N GLY A 499 13.89 -30.69 -16.28
CA GLY A 499 15.24 -31.17 -16.52
C GLY A 499 16.20 -31.05 -15.32
N ARG A 500 15.69 -30.62 -14.15
CA ARG A 500 16.49 -30.39 -12.94
C ARG A 500 16.11 -31.38 -11.84
N ASP A 501 16.96 -31.44 -10.81
CA ASP A 501 16.65 -32.13 -9.55
C ASP A 501 15.71 -31.27 -8.71
N VAL A 502 14.57 -31.78 -8.31
CA VAL A 502 13.54 -31.05 -7.55
C VAL A 502 13.64 -31.40 -6.08
N ALA A 503 13.79 -30.39 -5.23
CA ALA A 503 13.75 -30.51 -3.78
C ALA A 503 12.53 -29.74 -3.23
N ILE A 504 11.54 -30.44 -2.67
CA ILE A 504 10.36 -29.83 -2.02
C ILE A 504 10.55 -29.90 -0.51
N ILE A 505 10.59 -28.75 0.17
CA ILE A 505 11.00 -28.65 1.57
C ILE A 505 9.90 -27.93 2.34
N ALA A 506 9.18 -28.66 3.19
CA ALA A 506 8.01 -28.17 3.89
C ALA A 506 8.15 -28.23 5.42
N GLY A 507 7.79 -27.15 6.11
CA GLY A 507 7.72 -27.09 7.58
C GLY A 507 6.28 -26.86 8.07
N GLY A 508 5.71 -27.83 8.78
CA GLY A 508 4.37 -27.74 9.35
C GLY A 508 3.31 -27.40 8.30
N ILE A 509 2.52 -26.34 8.52
CA ILE A 509 1.45 -25.89 7.60
C ILE A 509 1.99 -25.50 6.22
N GLY A 510 3.29 -25.23 6.08
CA GLY A 510 3.93 -24.93 4.80
C GLY A 510 3.87 -26.07 3.77
N LEU A 511 3.47 -27.28 4.17
CA LEU A 511 3.19 -28.37 3.22
C LEU A 511 1.92 -28.06 2.40
N ALA A 512 0.96 -27.31 2.93
CA ALA A 512 -0.29 -27.00 2.23
C ALA A 512 -0.08 -26.29 0.88
N PRO A 513 0.62 -25.14 0.77
CA PRO A 513 0.86 -24.49 -0.52
C PRO A 513 1.83 -25.25 -1.44
N LEU A 514 2.53 -26.28 -0.93
CA LEU A 514 3.41 -27.14 -1.72
C LEU A 514 2.71 -28.40 -2.26
N ARG A 515 1.51 -28.77 -1.80
CA ARG A 515 0.77 -29.94 -2.32
C ARG A 515 0.54 -29.84 -3.82
N GLY A 516 0.10 -28.67 -4.31
CA GLY A 516 -0.08 -28.45 -5.75
C GLY A 516 1.23 -28.57 -6.54
N VAL A 517 2.40 -28.26 -5.95
CA VAL A 517 3.71 -28.54 -6.56
C VAL A 517 3.97 -30.03 -6.63
N ILE A 518 3.74 -30.76 -5.52
CA ILE A 518 3.90 -32.22 -5.45
C ILE A 518 3.03 -32.89 -6.52
N ASP A 519 1.74 -32.54 -6.60
CA ASP A 519 0.84 -33.08 -7.60
C ASP A 519 1.35 -32.84 -9.03
N ASN A 520 1.82 -31.60 -9.30
CA ASN A 520 2.26 -31.22 -10.63
C ASN A 520 3.55 -31.92 -11.07
N VAL A 521 4.53 -32.06 -10.17
CA VAL A 521 5.78 -32.74 -10.52
C VAL A 521 5.59 -34.25 -10.60
N LEU A 522 4.70 -34.84 -9.80
CA LEU A 522 4.43 -36.28 -9.83
C LEU A 522 3.46 -36.70 -10.96
N ALA A 523 2.72 -35.76 -11.55
CA ALA A 523 1.90 -36.02 -12.75
C ALA A 523 2.74 -36.29 -14.01
N ALA A 524 4.00 -35.82 -14.05
CA ALA A 524 4.93 -36.03 -15.15
C ALA A 524 6.38 -36.14 -14.64
N PRO A 525 6.71 -37.16 -13.83
CA PRO A 525 7.98 -37.24 -13.14
C PRO A 525 9.19 -37.39 -14.07
N GLU A 526 8.98 -37.91 -15.26
CA GLU A 526 10.00 -38.05 -16.32
C GLU A 526 10.55 -36.72 -16.83
N ARG A 527 9.86 -35.64 -16.58
CA ARG A 527 10.32 -34.28 -16.93
C ARG A 527 11.42 -33.77 -15.99
N PHE A 528 11.63 -34.42 -14.87
CA PHE A 528 12.59 -34.02 -13.84
C PHE A 528 13.66 -35.10 -13.66
N ARG A 529 14.87 -34.68 -13.28
CA ARG A 529 15.96 -35.66 -13.06
C ARG A 529 15.77 -36.50 -11.80
N SER A 530 15.32 -35.86 -10.74
CA SER A 530 14.94 -36.53 -9.48
C SER A 530 13.97 -35.65 -8.71
N ILE A 531 13.14 -36.27 -7.86
CA ILE A 531 12.18 -35.60 -7.00
C ILE A 531 12.39 -36.09 -5.59
N ARG A 532 12.62 -35.14 -4.64
CA ARG A 532 12.76 -35.42 -3.22
C ARG A 532 11.91 -34.48 -2.39
N ILE A 533 11.27 -35.04 -1.37
CA ILE A 533 10.38 -34.29 -0.48
C ILE A 533 10.96 -34.38 0.95
N TYR A 534 11.15 -33.22 1.57
CA TYR A 534 11.65 -33.08 2.93
C TYR A 534 10.56 -32.45 3.79
N LEU A 535 10.17 -33.15 4.86
CA LEU A 535 9.06 -32.75 5.73
C LEU A 535 9.56 -32.54 7.17
N GLY A 536 9.24 -31.39 7.74
CA GLY A 536 9.48 -31.07 9.14
C GLY A 536 8.18 -30.79 9.87
N ALA A 537 8.02 -31.31 11.09
CA ALA A 537 6.89 -30.99 11.97
C ALA A 537 7.37 -30.84 13.42
N ARG A 538 6.59 -30.20 14.29
CA ARG A 538 6.95 -30.05 15.71
C ARG A 538 6.92 -31.38 16.45
N THR A 539 5.91 -32.18 16.23
CA THR A 539 5.71 -33.51 16.80
C THR A 539 5.15 -34.46 15.74
N PRO A 540 5.14 -35.78 15.97
CA PRO A 540 4.50 -36.75 15.06
C PRO A 540 3.03 -36.45 14.78
N ASN A 541 2.30 -35.92 15.77
CA ASN A 541 0.87 -35.57 15.64
C ASN A 541 0.61 -34.26 14.88
N ASP A 542 1.64 -33.44 14.67
CA ASP A 542 1.57 -32.19 13.86
C ASP A 542 1.89 -32.45 12.38
N ARG A 543 2.13 -33.71 11.96
CA ARG A 543 2.38 -34.06 10.55
C ARG A 543 1.10 -33.97 9.76
N LEU A 544 1.13 -33.24 8.66
CA LEU A 544 0.00 -33.06 7.75
C LEU A 544 -0.01 -34.12 6.65
N PHE A 545 -1.21 -34.47 6.18
CA PHE A 545 -1.43 -35.36 5.03
C PHE A 545 -0.71 -36.71 5.14
N VAL A 546 -0.62 -37.26 6.36
CA VAL A 546 0.14 -38.48 6.63
C VAL A 546 -0.26 -39.65 5.70
N PRO A 547 -1.56 -39.98 5.51
CA PRO A 547 -1.94 -41.08 4.60
C PRO A 547 -1.50 -40.85 3.15
N GLU A 548 -1.52 -39.59 2.69
CA GLU A 548 -1.11 -39.24 1.33
C GLU A 548 0.40 -39.36 1.17
N MET A 549 1.18 -38.85 2.12
CA MET A 549 2.64 -38.93 2.10
C MET A 549 3.14 -40.38 2.21
N ASP A 550 2.50 -41.17 3.05
CA ASP A 550 2.84 -42.61 3.21
C ASP A 550 2.52 -43.40 1.93
N ALA A 551 1.40 -43.08 1.24
CA ALA A 551 1.08 -43.69 -0.04
C ALA A 551 2.09 -43.32 -1.14
N LEU A 552 2.53 -42.08 -1.19
CA LEU A 552 3.57 -41.63 -2.14
C LEU A 552 4.94 -42.30 -1.84
N ALA A 553 5.29 -42.43 -0.59
CA ALA A 553 6.52 -43.17 -0.19
C ALA A 553 6.45 -44.66 -0.58
N ALA A 554 5.29 -45.30 -0.37
CA ALA A 554 5.06 -46.68 -0.80
C ALA A 554 5.10 -46.82 -2.33
N ALA A 555 4.74 -45.79 -3.08
CA ALA A 555 4.87 -45.74 -4.53
C ALA A 555 6.29 -45.40 -5.02
N GLY A 556 7.26 -45.28 -4.11
CA GLY A 556 8.69 -45.10 -4.42
C GLY A 556 9.15 -43.63 -4.49
N VAL A 557 8.36 -42.65 -4.08
CA VAL A 557 8.81 -41.26 -3.96
C VAL A 557 9.76 -41.12 -2.78
N ASP A 558 10.94 -40.49 -2.97
CA ASP A 558 11.93 -40.23 -1.90
C ASP A 558 11.40 -39.15 -0.93
N ILE A 559 10.70 -39.58 0.13
CA ILE A 559 10.15 -38.72 1.17
C ILE A 559 10.93 -38.89 2.46
N ARG A 560 11.41 -37.80 3.04
CA ARG A 560 12.17 -37.75 4.28
C ARG A 560 11.50 -36.87 5.30
N ALA A 561 11.18 -37.39 6.45
CA ALA A 561 10.49 -36.66 7.50
C ALA A 561 11.34 -36.58 8.79
N THR A 562 11.21 -35.49 9.50
CA THR A 562 11.75 -35.26 10.84
C THR A 562 10.72 -34.52 11.70
N VAL A 563 10.87 -34.68 13.03
CA VAL A 563 10.10 -33.88 14.00
C VAL A 563 11.04 -33.24 15.00
N ASP A 564 10.70 -32.08 15.53
CA ASP A 564 11.56 -31.38 16.49
C ASP A 564 11.66 -32.14 17.80
N ARG A 565 10.58 -32.82 18.21
CA ARG A 565 10.51 -33.63 19.43
C ARG A 565 9.51 -34.78 19.26
N ALA A 566 9.81 -35.91 19.90
CA ALA A 566 8.97 -37.09 19.83
C ALA A 566 9.01 -37.90 21.12
N GLY A 567 7.95 -38.67 21.34
CA GLY A 567 7.89 -39.71 22.38
C GLY A 567 8.53 -41.03 21.91
N PRO A 568 8.60 -42.04 22.82
CA PRO A 568 9.30 -43.33 22.58
C PRO A 568 8.71 -44.15 21.41
N SER A 569 7.47 -43.92 21.03
CA SER A 569 6.81 -44.64 19.92
C SER A 569 7.21 -44.14 18.52
N TRP A 570 7.95 -43.03 18.44
CA TRP A 570 8.40 -42.50 17.18
C TRP A 570 9.71 -43.16 16.73
N LEU A 571 9.67 -43.81 15.56
CA LEU A 571 10.84 -44.51 15.00
C LEU A 571 11.57 -43.66 13.93
N GLY A 572 11.02 -42.49 13.57
CA GLY A 572 11.60 -41.59 12.59
C GLY A 572 12.71 -40.70 13.17
N ARG A 573 13.18 -39.76 12.35
CA ARG A 573 14.21 -38.80 12.76
C ARG A 573 13.65 -37.74 13.71
N VAL A 574 14.50 -37.29 14.63
CA VAL A 574 14.25 -36.16 15.53
C VAL A 574 15.34 -35.12 15.29
N GLY A 575 14.93 -33.87 15.10
CA GLY A 575 15.81 -32.74 14.84
C GLY A 575 15.22 -31.80 13.76
N VAL A 576 15.95 -30.72 13.49
CA VAL A 576 15.53 -29.69 12.50
C VAL A 576 15.63 -30.25 11.07
N ILE A 577 14.83 -29.63 10.16
CA ILE A 577 14.70 -30.14 8.78
C ILE A 577 16.01 -30.18 8.01
N THR A 578 16.98 -29.29 8.30
CA THR A 578 18.31 -29.27 7.66
C THR A 578 19.16 -30.50 7.98
N GLU A 579 18.84 -31.23 9.05
CA GLU A 579 19.50 -32.52 9.39
C GLU A 579 19.19 -33.60 8.35
N LEU A 580 18.08 -33.50 7.63
CA LEU A 580 17.72 -34.42 6.56
C LEU A 580 18.67 -34.35 5.35
N PHE A 581 19.43 -33.26 5.22
CA PHE A 581 20.39 -33.08 4.13
C PHE A 581 21.72 -33.79 4.32
N ARG A 582 21.98 -34.42 5.48
CA ARG A 582 23.25 -35.10 5.76
C ARG A 582 23.54 -36.27 4.83
N ASN A 583 22.53 -37.08 4.51
CA ASN A 583 22.69 -38.34 3.75
C ASN A 583 22.07 -38.32 2.34
N ALA A 584 21.30 -37.31 1.97
CA ALA A 584 20.72 -37.14 0.63
C ALA A 584 20.57 -35.67 0.36
N ARG A 585 21.64 -35.10 -0.10
CA ARG A 585 21.77 -33.64 -0.28
C ARG A 585 21.07 -33.18 -1.54
N PRO A 586 20.22 -32.17 -1.46
CA PRO A 586 19.93 -31.36 -2.64
C PRO A 586 21.19 -30.52 -2.93
N THR A 587 22.08 -30.96 -3.82
CA THR A 587 23.39 -30.32 -4.01
C THR A 587 23.69 -30.06 -5.46
N GLY A 588 24.36 -28.93 -5.71
CA GLY A 588 24.86 -28.53 -7.01
C GLY A 588 23.92 -27.61 -7.80
N ALA A 589 24.49 -27.02 -8.86
CA ALA A 589 23.84 -26.01 -9.66
C ALA A 589 22.57 -26.48 -10.39
N ASN A 590 22.33 -27.80 -10.47
CA ASN A 590 21.17 -28.34 -11.18
C ASN A 590 19.95 -28.62 -10.30
N VAL A 591 19.96 -28.15 -9.05
CA VAL A 591 18.81 -28.29 -8.13
C VAL A 591 17.89 -27.07 -8.25
N THR A 592 16.58 -27.31 -8.24
CA THR A 592 15.54 -26.31 -7.96
C THR A 592 14.86 -26.69 -6.64
N ALA A 593 14.86 -25.78 -5.68
CA ALA A 593 14.25 -25.99 -4.37
C ALA A 593 12.99 -25.14 -4.20
N PHE A 594 11.90 -25.76 -3.72
CA PHE A 594 10.64 -25.10 -3.34
C PHE A 594 10.46 -25.25 -1.82
N ILE A 595 10.46 -24.12 -1.11
CA ILE A 595 10.52 -24.09 0.36
C ILE A 595 9.31 -23.35 0.91
N CYS A 596 8.60 -23.94 1.87
CA CYS A 596 7.54 -23.27 2.60
C CYS A 596 7.49 -23.72 4.07
N GLY A 597 7.33 -22.77 4.97
CA GLY A 597 7.25 -23.01 6.42
C GLY A 597 7.56 -21.76 7.22
N PRO A 598 7.85 -21.89 8.51
CA PRO A 598 8.26 -20.76 9.34
C PRO A 598 9.48 -20.02 8.77
N GLU A 599 9.48 -18.69 8.79
CA GLU A 599 10.51 -17.86 8.13
C GLU A 599 11.93 -18.22 8.60
N ARG A 600 12.14 -18.43 9.90
CA ARG A 600 13.44 -18.88 10.43
C ARG A 600 13.89 -20.24 9.85
N MET A 601 12.95 -21.17 9.65
CA MET A 601 13.26 -22.44 9.01
C MET A 601 13.65 -22.22 7.55
N MET A 602 12.90 -21.41 6.80
CA MET A 602 13.15 -21.14 5.39
C MET A 602 14.52 -20.46 5.19
N THR A 603 14.87 -19.50 6.04
CA THR A 603 16.18 -18.84 6.02
C THR A 603 17.31 -19.84 6.29
N ALA A 604 17.19 -20.68 7.33
CA ALA A 604 18.19 -21.69 7.64
C ALA A 604 18.35 -22.74 6.51
N VAL A 605 17.23 -23.10 5.86
CA VAL A 605 17.25 -24.00 4.70
C VAL A 605 17.92 -23.32 3.51
N ALA A 606 17.60 -22.06 3.23
CA ALA A 606 18.22 -21.30 2.13
C ALA A 606 19.74 -21.15 2.32
N ASP A 607 20.20 -20.86 3.55
CA ASP A 607 21.62 -20.79 3.89
C ASP A 607 22.29 -22.15 3.66
N ARG A 608 21.64 -23.23 4.12
CA ARG A 608 22.18 -24.57 3.95
C ARG A 608 22.24 -25.01 2.49
N LEU A 609 21.27 -24.61 1.66
CA LEU A 609 21.27 -24.86 0.22
C LEU A 609 22.38 -24.09 -0.49
N ALA A 610 22.65 -22.85 -0.08
CA ALA A 610 23.79 -22.07 -0.59
C ALA A 610 25.13 -22.77 -0.29
N ASP A 611 25.33 -23.30 0.94
CA ASP A 611 26.50 -24.12 1.30
C ASP A 611 26.62 -25.39 0.43
N LEU A 612 25.50 -25.91 -0.08
CA LEU A 612 25.43 -27.07 -0.96
C LEU A 612 25.50 -26.68 -2.45
N ALA A 613 25.87 -25.44 -2.77
CA ALA A 613 26.00 -24.89 -4.11
C ALA A 613 24.71 -24.92 -4.93
N VAL A 614 23.55 -24.80 -4.30
CA VAL A 614 22.26 -24.57 -4.99
C VAL A 614 22.13 -23.07 -5.28
N PRO A 615 21.90 -22.66 -6.53
CA PRO A 615 21.85 -21.25 -6.89
C PRO A 615 20.66 -20.53 -6.23
N PRO A 616 20.83 -19.27 -5.77
CA PRO A 616 19.77 -18.51 -5.12
C PRO A 616 18.58 -18.19 -6.05
N GLU A 617 18.80 -18.09 -7.37
CA GLU A 617 17.77 -17.94 -8.39
C GLU A 617 16.92 -19.21 -8.60
N HIS A 618 17.39 -20.36 -8.17
CA HIS A 618 16.69 -21.65 -8.19
C HIS A 618 16.23 -22.10 -6.79
N THR A 619 16.40 -21.26 -5.77
CA THR A 619 15.91 -21.49 -4.41
C THR A 619 14.69 -20.58 -4.18
N TRP A 620 13.51 -21.17 -4.22
CA TRP A 620 12.22 -20.47 -4.15
C TRP A 620 11.57 -20.70 -2.79
N LEU A 621 10.99 -19.64 -2.23
CA LEU A 621 10.29 -19.70 -0.94
C LEU A 621 9.03 -18.80 -0.95
N THR A 622 8.13 -19.06 0.01
CA THR A 622 6.96 -18.19 0.22
C THR A 622 7.14 -17.33 1.45
N LEU A 623 6.68 -16.09 1.40
CA LEU A 623 6.68 -15.20 2.54
C LEU A 623 5.26 -14.94 3.04
N GLU A 624 5.12 -14.89 4.36
CA GLU A 624 3.91 -14.44 5.02
C GLU A 624 4.08 -13.01 5.49
N ARG A 625 3.11 -12.16 5.16
CA ARG A 625 2.96 -10.81 5.70
C ARG A 625 1.48 -10.57 5.98
N ARG A 626 1.16 -9.57 6.80
CA ARG A 626 -0.23 -9.17 6.97
C ARG A 626 -0.79 -8.74 5.62
N MET A 627 -1.91 -9.33 5.20
CA MET A 627 -2.60 -8.99 3.95
C MET A 627 -4.05 -8.67 4.27
N GLU A 628 -4.53 -7.52 3.82
CA GLU A 628 -5.94 -7.12 3.97
C GLU A 628 -6.58 -6.90 2.60
N CYS A 629 -5.91 -6.22 1.67
CA CYS A 629 -6.46 -6.00 0.34
C CYS A 629 -6.12 -7.10 -0.67
N GLY A 630 -5.05 -7.84 -0.50
CA GLY A 630 -4.60 -8.88 -1.44
C GLY A 630 -4.08 -8.39 -2.80
N VAL A 631 -4.08 -7.07 -3.05
CA VAL A 631 -3.86 -6.47 -4.39
C VAL A 631 -2.88 -5.27 -4.41
N GLY A 632 -2.17 -5.03 -3.30
CA GLY A 632 -1.15 -3.97 -3.20
C GLY A 632 -1.68 -2.57 -2.87
N LEU A 633 -2.94 -2.42 -2.42
CA LEU A 633 -3.58 -1.11 -2.17
C LEU A 633 -3.57 -0.65 -0.71
N CYS A 634 -3.29 -1.51 0.28
CA CYS A 634 -3.39 -1.14 1.70
C CYS A 634 -2.05 -0.91 2.41
N GLY A 635 -0.94 -1.34 1.81
CA GLY A 635 0.41 -1.14 2.35
C GLY A 635 0.87 -2.13 3.42
N HIS A 636 0.01 -2.97 3.98
CA HIS A 636 0.35 -3.88 5.09
C HIS A 636 1.44 -4.89 4.75
N CYS A 637 1.35 -5.52 3.57
CA CYS A 637 2.23 -6.62 3.17
C CYS A 637 3.57 -6.17 2.55
N GLN A 638 3.94 -4.92 2.74
CA GLN A 638 5.16 -4.37 2.14
C GLN A 638 6.42 -5.00 2.73
N LEU A 639 7.34 -5.39 1.84
CA LEU A 639 8.69 -5.87 2.12
C LEU A 639 9.66 -5.15 1.16
N GLY A 640 10.47 -4.23 1.68
CA GLY A 640 11.32 -3.40 0.84
C GLY A 640 10.52 -2.71 -0.27
N GLY A 641 10.92 -2.85 -1.52
CA GLY A 641 10.25 -2.33 -2.71
C GLY A 641 9.09 -3.19 -3.25
N ARG A 642 8.56 -4.16 -2.50
CA ARG A 642 7.56 -5.14 -2.98
C ARG A 642 6.34 -5.19 -2.08
N PHE A 643 5.19 -5.54 -2.68
CA PHE A 643 3.99 -5.97 -1.97
C PHE A 643 3.86 -7.49 -2.05
N VAL A 644 4.02 -8.19 -0.93
CA VAL A 644 3.99 -9.67 -0.90
C VAL A 644 2.70 -10.24 -1.50
N CYS A 645 1.55 -9.57 -1.36
CA CYS A 645 0.29 -10.00 -1.94
C CYS A 645 0.19 -9.87 -3.47
N LYS A 646 1.00 -8.99 -4.09
CA LYS A 646 0.97 -8.70 -5.52
C LYS A 646 2.19 -9.27 -6.24
N ASP A 647 3.39 -9.02 -5.68
CA ASP A 647 4.68 -9.38 -6.29
C ASP A 647 5.13 -10.79 -5.88
N GLY A 648 4.54 -11.34 -4.80
CA GLY A 648 4.72 -12.68 -4.25
C GLY A 648 3.39 -13.44 -4.18
N PRO A 649 3.20 -14.34 -3.22
CA PRO A 649 4.05 -14.63 -2.05
C PRO A 649 5.31 -15.43 -2.37
N VAL A 650 5.42 -15.99 -3.56
CA VAL A 650 6.54 -16.82 -4.01
C VAL A 650 7.66 -15.93 -4.55
N PHE A 651 8.86 -16.06 -3.99
CA PHE A 651 10.07 -15.34 -4.39
C PHE A 651 11.26 -16.27 -4.47
N SER A 652 12.23 -15.96 -5.35
CA SER A 652 13.54 -16.58 -5.26
C SER A 652 14.39 -15.91 -4.18
N VAL A 653 15.35 -16.64 -3.64
CA VAL A 653 16.35 -16.09 -2.69
C VAL A 653 17.17 -14.98 -3.35
N ALA A 654 17.42 -15.08 -4.66
CA ALA A 654 18.09 -14.04 -5.43
C ALA A 654 17.29 -12.72 -5.48
N GLU A 655 15.96 -12.81 -5.67
CA GLU A 655 15.08 -11.64 -5.67
C GLU A 655 15.03 -10.94 -4.31
N LEU A 656 15.04 -11.69 -3.22
CA LEU A 656 14.98 -11.15 -1.87
C LEU A 656 16.34 -10.59 -1.41
N GLY A 657 17.44 -11.22 -1.85
CA GLY A 657 18.78 -10.80 -1.46
C GLY A 657 18.96 -10.68 0.06
N ALA A 658 19.43 -9.53 0.50
CA ALA A 658 19.64 -9.23 1.92
C ALA A 658 18.33 -9.08 2.71
N ASP A 659 17.21 -8.74 2.04
CA ASP A 659 15.92 -8.50 2.71
C ASP A 659 15.37 -9.77 3.39
N LEU A 660 15.73 -10.95 2.89
CA LEU A 660 15.35 -12.23 3.51
C LEU A 660 15.85 -12.37 4.96
N ARG A 661 16.98 -11.75 5.30
CA ARG A 661 17.64 -11.90 6.60
C ARG A 661 17.54 -10.67 7.49
N ARG A 662 16.94 -9.59 6.97
CA ARG A 662 16.89 -8.32 7.68
C ARG A 662 15.64 -8.26 8.56
N GLU A 663 15.86 -8.11 9.86
CA GLU A 663 14.78 -7.89 10.81
C GLU A 663 14.15 -6.49 10.64
N GLY A 664 12.84 -6.41 10.81
CA GLY A 664 12.11 -5.15 10.76
C GLY A 664 11.78 -4.60 9.36
N LEU A 665 11.90 -5.41 8.30
CA LEU A 665 11.42 -5.08 6.96
C LEU A 665 10.02 -5.63 6.69
#